data_15c7cebbf240ab8e87ccf792171996be
#
_entry.id   15c7cebbf240ab8e87ccf792171996be
#
_cell.length_a   1.000
_cell.length_b   1.000
_cell.length_c   1.000
_cell.angle_alpha   90.00
_cell.angle_beta   90.00
_cell.angle_gamma   90.00
#
_symmetry.space_group_name_H-M   'P 1'
#
loop_
_entity.id
_entity.type
_entity.pdbx_description
1 polymer ?
#
loop_
_entity_poly.entity_id
_entity_poly.type
_entity_poly.pdbx_seq_one_letter_code
_entity_poly.pdbx_strand_id
1 'polypeptide(L)'
;MAATTRDLGYFGDAFMHDLRYGADGKPVQEFVLNNPVYCERPHEGCHEIVIAGTNWGSGSSREHAAWAIAGYGIRVVISDRFADIHRGNLLNCFVLPVTVSTAFRGELARTVTANPGAVVRVDLQEQKVTNLTTGHSESFEIDAYKKLCLLNGYDDIDYLLSRKADIEAYESRVSRGRYIEILDTTLRDGEQTSGVSFSNQEKLSIVQSLLSDLNVDRVEIASAMVSDREQECVKGIAEWAQRNGLLGCLEVLGFVDQNRSADWILETGCCVMNLLCKGSLKHVTAQLGKTADEHIRDIRSTVEYAVSRGMEVNVYLEDWSNGMKRSPKYVFDLMDALVTMPVKRVMLPDTLGILNPDTTLEYCRRMVERYPMIHFDFHAHNDYDLAVANVFAAVKSGVKGVHVTVNGLGERAGNAPLGSVLAMLKDQMGVETGLNENCLFKVSRKVELDSGIHIPHNMPVVGEFVFTQCAGVHADGDKKDNLYFNALLPERFGRVREYALGKNSGKANIQMNLMAMGIELDEESMRKVTDRIIELGVKKEQVTQDDLPYIVHDVLHHEQEEQRIRVLNYSLSLTQGLRPQATVKIEIDGQPYQEAATGDGQYDAFVRALRKIYAGLDKPFPVLTNYTVSIPPGGRTDAFVQTIITWNFKGTEFKTRGLDADQTEAAIKATVKMMNKIETMI
;
A
#
# COMPACT_ATOMS: atom_id res chain seq x y z
N MET A 1 -14.67 -7.03 38.33
CA MET A 1 -13.97 -5.89 38.96
C MET A 1 -12.46 -5.89 38.63
N ALA A 2 -11.76 -7.02 38.75
CA ALA A 2 -10.32 -7.08 38.45
C ALA A 2 -9.89 -6.55 37.06
N ALA A 3 -10.77 -6.54 36.07
CA ALA A 3 -10.48 -6.06 34.72
C ALA A 3 -10.47 -4.52 34.56
N THR A 4 -10.86 -3.76 35.61
CA THR A 4 -11.06 -2.30 35.50
C THR A 4 -10.08 -1.48 36.34
N THR A 5 -9.21 -2.12 37.15
CA THR A 5 -8.23 -1.41 37.97
C THR A 5 -6.79 -1.87 37.63
N ARG A 6 -5.84 -0.95 37.74
CA ARG A 6 -4.40 -1.18 37.71
C ARG A 6 -3.72 -0.90 39.05
N ASP A 7 -4.51 -0.76 40.10
CA ASP A 7 -3.99 -0.54 41.46
C ASP A 7 -3.32 -1.81 41.99
N LEU A 8 -2.00 -1.76 42.13
CA LEU A 8 -1.17 -2.86 42.61
C LEU A 8 -1.54 -3.23 44.06
N GLY A 9 -1.96 -2.28 44.92
CA GLY A 9 -2.40 -2.51 46.28
C GLY A 9 -3.60 -3.45 46.34
N TYR A 10 -4.60 -3.20 45.49
CA TYR A 10 -5.79 -4.06 45.35
C TYR A 10 -5.42 -5.50 44.98
N PHE A 11 -4.46 -5.69 44.06
CA PHE A 11 -4.00 -7.03 43.70
C PHE A 11 -3.14 -7.66 44.77
N GLY A 12 -2.34 -6.89 45.52
CA GLY A 12 -1.54 -7.33 46.64
C GLY A 12 -2.41 -7.89 47.77
N ASP A 13 -3.52 -7.23 48.10
CA ASP A 13 -4.48 -7.70 49.08
C ASP A 13 -5.11 -9.06 48.69
N ALA A 14 -5.30 -9.27 47.39
CA ALA A 14 -5.83 -10.53 46.85
C ALA A 14 -4.77 -11.66 46.72
N PHE A 15 -3.48 -11.36 46.97
CA PHE A 15 -2.41 -12.36 46.82
C PHE A 15 -2.63 -13.55 47.74
N MET A 16 -2.77 -14.75 47.15
CA MET A 16 -3.08 -16.03 47.86
C MET A 16 -4.29 -15.96 48.81
N HIS A 17 -5.28 -15.13 48.48
CA HIS A 17 -6.45 -14.88 49.35
C HIS A 17 -7.08 -16.17 49.90
N ASP A 18 -7.34 -17.16 49.05
CA ASP A 18 -8.02 -18.40 49.41
C ASP A 18 -7.18 -19.32 50.36
N LEU A 19 -5.87 -19.06 50.47
CA LEU A 19 -4.96 -19.72 51.39
C LEU A 19 -4.73 -18.87 52.66
N ARG A 20 -4.83 -17.55 52.52
CA ARG A 20 -4.61 -16.60 53.62
C ARG A 20 -5.84 -16.47 54.53
N TYR A 21 -7.04 -16.66 53.98
CA TYR A 21 -8.30 -16.47 54.74
C TYR A 21 -9.17 -17.73 54.70
N GLY A 22 -9.75 -18.07 55.84
CA GLY A 22 -10.72 -19.16 55.94
C GLY A 22 -12.07 -18.81 55.31
N ALA A 23 -12.98 -19.77 55.21
CA ALA A 23 -14.33 -19.58 54.73
C ALA A 23 -15.15 -18.58 55.58
N ASP A 24 -14.73 -18.30 56.80
CA ASP A 24 -15.29 -17.31 57.73
C ASP A 24 -14.68 -15.92 57.57
N GLY A 25 -13.78 -15.73 56.57
CA GLY A 25 -13.07 -14.48 56.30
C GLY A 25 -11.97 -14.13 57.30
N LYS A 26 -11.63 -15.03 58.24
CA LYS A 26 -10.54 -14.79 59.20
C LYS A 26 -9.21 -15.27 58.67
N PRO A 27 -8.10 -14.57 59.02
CA PRO A 27 -6.76 -15.01 58.66
C PRO A 27 -6.41 -16.41 59.20
N VAL A 28 -5.88 -17.28 58.34
CA VAL A 28 -5.35 -18.60 58.72
C VAL A 28 -3.94 -18.37 59.26
N GLN A 29 -3.78 -18.37 60.59
CA GLN A 29 -2.53 -18.02 61.28
C GLN A 29 -1.37 -18.98 60.97
N GLU A 30 -1.67 -20.24 60.63
CA GLU A 30 -0.68 -21.25 60.28
C GLU A 30 -0.09 -21.03 58.85
N PHE A 31 -0.79 -20.25 58.00
CA PHE A 31 -0.30 -19.95 56.66
C PHE A 31 0.88 -18.98 56.74
N VAL A 32 1.97 -19.30 56.04
CA VAL A 32 3.25 -18.59 56.14
C VAL A 32 3.12 -17.05 55.94
N LEU A 33 2.25 -16.56 55.06
CA LEU A 33 2.06 -15.12 54.82
C LEU A 33 1.17 -14.41 55.90
N ASN A 34 0.58 -15.14 56.82
CA ASN A 34 -0.18 -14.58 57.92
C ASN A 34 0.48 -14.86 59.28
N ASN A 35 1.52 -15.70 59.30
CA ASN A 35 2.19 -16.06 60.52
C ASN A 35 3.14 -14.93 60.96
N PRO A 36 2.91 -14.31 62.16
CA PRO A 36 3.71 -13.21 62.64
C PRO A 36 5.23 -13.49 62.68
N VAL A 37 5.61 -14.76 62.91
CA VAL A 37 7.01 -15.19 62.92
C VAL A 37 7.73 -14.92 61.59
N TYR A 38 7.00 -14.92 60.47
CA TYR A 38 7.53 -14.64 59.12
C TYR A 38 7.12 -13.27 58.60
N CYS A 39 6.09 -12.61 59.19
CA CYS A 39 5.50 -11.37 58.66
C CYS A 39 5.81 -10.13 59.50
N GLU A 40 6.27 -10.25 60.72
CA GLU A 40 6.73 -9.11 61.50
C GLU A 40 8.10 -8.64 60.97
N ARG A 41 8.18 -7.39 60.50
CA ARG A 41 9.38 -6.79 59.90
C ARG A 41 10.30 -6.26 60.97
N PRO A 42 11.37 -6.97 61.40
CA PRO A 42 12.37 -6.41 62.33
C PRO A 42 13.32 -5.39 61.63
N HIS A 43 13.43 -5.42 60.29
CA HIS A 43 14.26 -4.56 59.51
C HIS A 43 13.61 -4.21 58.16
N GLU A 44 14.04 -3.08 57.58
CA GLU A 44 13.69 -2.71 56.22
C GLU A 44 14.21 -3.78 55.22
N GLY A 45 13.40 -4.25 54.27
CA GLY A 45 13.73 -5.30 53.33
C GLY A 45 13.41 -6.73 53.76
N CYS A 46 12.92 -6.95 55.00
CA CYS A 46 12.39 -8.25 55.41
C CYS A 46 11.08 -8.57 54.68
N HIS A 47 10.88 -9.86 54.31
CA HIS A 47 9.71 -10.37 53.61
C HIS A 47 9.55 -9.98 52.14
N GLU A 48 10.63 -9.54 51.51
CA GLU A 48 10.61 -9.24 50.06
C GLU A 48 11.00 -10.46 49.21
N ILE A 49 11.37 -11.58 49.83
CA ILE A 49 11.80 -12.82 49.18
C ILE A 49 10.85 -13.95 49.50
N VAL A 50 10.32 -14.61 48.46
CA VAL A 50 9.54 -15.86 48.60
C VAL A 50 10.37 -17.04 48.11
N ILE A 51 10.52 -18.08 48.93
CA ILE A 51 11.06 -19.38 48.53
C ILE A 51 9.87 -20.27 48.15
N ALA A 52 9.73 -20.51 46.83
CA ALA A 52 8.59 -21.20 46.27
C ALA A 52 8.88 -22.66 45.89
N GLY A 53 7.82 -23.46 45.75
CA GLY A 53 7.95 -24.84 45.26
C GLY A 53 8.29 -24.93 43.77
N THR A 54 8.48 -26.17 43.34
CA THR A 54 8.78 -26.48 41.91
C THR A 54 7.62 -25.99 40.99
N ASN A 55 8.01 -25.51 39.81
CA ASN A 55 7.08 -25.09 38.73
C ASN A 55 6.16 -23.95 39.17
N TRP A 56 6.74 -22.91 39.78
CA TRP A 56 6.00 -21.75 40.24
C TRP A 56 5.30 -21.02 39.10
N GLY A 57 4.05 -20.65 39.28
CA GLY A 57 3.24 -19.95 38.28
C GLY A 57 2.60 -20.85 37.21
N SER A 58 2.50 -22.17 37.45
CA SER A 58 1.96 -23.16 36.51
C SER A 58 0.41 -23.13 36.34
N GLY A 59 -0.27 -22.20 36.96
CA GLY A 59 -1.73 -22.02 36.82
C GLY A 59 -2.09 -21.25 35.54
N SER A 60 -3.26 -20.59 35.51
CA SER A 60 -3.66 -19.67 34.44
C SER A 60 -2.67 -18.49 34.41
N SER A 61 -1.84 -18.41 33.34
CA SER A 61 -0.75 -17.44 33.19
C SER A 61 -1.30 -16.02 32.92
N ARG A 62 -1.95 -15.43 33.93
CA ARG A 62 -2.49 -14.07 33.90
C ARG A 62 -1.45 -13.12 34.48
N GLU A 63 -1.26 -11.97 33.83
CA GLU A 63 -0.38 -10.89 34.30
C GLU A 63 -0.75 -10.40 35.70
N HIS A 64 -2.05 -10.41 36.03
CA HIS A 64 -2.60 -10.10 37.37
C HIS A 64 -1.96 -10.92 38.50
N ALA A 65 -1.49 -12.14 38.25
CA ALA A 65 -0.80 -12.93 39.24
C ALA A 65 0.56 -12.33 39.63
N ALA A 66 1.28 -11.78 38.66
CA ALA A 66 2.53 -11.04 38.90
C ALA A 66 2.27 -9.69 39.58
N TRP A 67 1.17 -8.99 39.21
CA TRP A 67 0.73 -7.76 39.88
C TRP A 67 0.41 -8.01 41.38
N ALA A 68 -0.24 -9.14 41.69
CA ALA A 68 -0.55 -9.51 43.05
C ALA A 68 0.73 -9.75 43.89
N ILE A 69 1.74 -10.39 43.31
CA ILE A 69 3.05 -10.62 43.95
C ILE A 69 3.76 -9.30 44.21
N ALA A 70 3.85 -8.46 43.18
CA ALA A 70 4.49 -7.14 43.27
C ALA A 70 3.76 -6.21 44.25
N GLY A 71 2.43 -6.19 44.18
CA GLY A 71 1.56 -5.37 45.06
C GLY A 71 1.60 -5.81 46.52
N TYR A 72 1.85 -7.10 46.79
CA TYR A 72 2.07 -7.60 48.15
C TYR A 72 3.42 -7.17 48.74
N GLY A 73 4.34 -6.66 47.88
CA GLY A 73 5.68 -6.21 48.30
C GLY A 73 6.78 -7.22 48.05
N ILE A 74 6.54 -8.32 47.39
CA ILE A 74 7.54 -9.32 47.01
C ILE A 74 8.38 -8.77 45.89
N ARG A 75 9.72 -8.80 46.05
CA ARG A 75 10.71 -8.35 45.08
C ARG A 75 11.45 -9.51 44.41
N VAL A 76 11.56 -10.65 45.11
CA VAL A 76 12.28 -11.82 44.61
C VAL A 76 11.44 -13.08 44.86
N VAL A 77 11.37 -13.94 43.87
CA VAL A 77 10.83 -15.30 44.02
C VAL A 77 11.94 -16.30 43.67
N ILE A 78 12.30 -17.18 44.62
CA ILE A 78 13.30 -18.24 44.44
C ILE A 78 12.58 -19.56 44.23
N SER A 79 12.86 -20.24 43.12
CA SER A 79 12.32 -21.56 42.82
C SER A 79 13.35 -22.38 42.01
N ASP A 80 13.15 -23.70 41.95
CA ASP A 80 13.97 -24.55 41.07
C ASP A 80 13.39 -24.62 39.64
N ARG A 81 12.15 -24.16 39.39
CA ARG A 81 11.51 -24.04 38.08
C ARG A 81 10.36 -23.04 38.12
N PHE A 82 10.22 -22.31 37.01
CA PHE A 82 9.13 -21.38 36.75
C PHE A 82 8.35 -21.78 35.49
N ALA A 83 7.08 -21.46 35.43
CA ALA A 83 6.33 -21.43 34.18
C ALA A 83 6.80 -20.23 33.35
N ASP A 84 7.10 -20.43 32.07
CA ASP A 84 7.78 -19.43 31.21
C ASP A 84 7.04 -18.10 31.12
N ILE A 85 5.72 -18.12 30.88
CA ILE A 85 4.90 -16.90 30.79
C ILE A 85 4.90 -16.15 32.13
N HIS A 86 4.77 -16.88 33.25
CA HIS A 86 4.76 -16.27 34.57
C HIS A 86 6.13 -15.65 34.92
N ARG A 87 7.22 -16.29 34.53
CA ARG A 87 8.58 -15.76 34.66
C ARG A 87 8.74 -14.43 33.92
N GLY A 88 8.21 -14.33 32.68
CA GLY A 88 8.21 -13.08 31.92
C GLY A 88 7.37 -11.99 32.58
N ASN A 89 6.18 -12.32 33.07
CA ASN A 89 5.29 -11.37 33.74
C ASN A 89 5.89 -10.84 35.05
N LEU A 90 6.59 -11.67 35.83
CA LEU A 90 7.30 -11.23 37.03
C LEU A 90 8.36 -10.17 36.71
N LEU A 91 9.19 -10.41 35.69
CA LEU A 91 10.21 -9.46 35.24
C LEU A 91 9.63 -8.11 34.80
N ASN A 92 8.47 -8.13 34.13
CA ASN A 92 7.76 -6.91 33.72
C ASN A 92 7.13 -6.14 34.90
N CYS A 93 6.95 -6.82 36.05
CA CYS A 93 6.46 -6.21 37.30
C CYS A 93 7.58 -5.89 38.30
N PHE A 94 8.82 -5.85 37.86
CA PHE A 94 10.00 -5.61 38.72
C PHE A 94 10.15 -6.62 39.86
N VAL A 95 9.70 -7.85 39.66
CA VAL A 95 9.94 -8.98 40.56
C VAL A 95 10.96 -9.92 39.92
N LEU A 96 12.04 -10.19 40.59
CA LEU A 96 13.14 -11.04 40.13
C LEU A 96 12.82 -12.53 40.33
N PRO A 97 12.61 -13.32 39.27
CA PRO A 97 12.49 -14.79 39.37
C PRO A 97 13.91 -15.40 39.38
N VAL A 98 14.28 -16.01 40.47
CA VAL A 98 15.59 -16.64 40.66
C VAL A 98 15.47 -18.15 40.60
N THR A 99 16.14 -18.76 39.61
CA THR A 99 16.18 -20.21 39.46
C THR A 99 17.46 -20.76 40.12
N VAL A 100 17.30 -21.68 41.06
CA VAL A 100 18.41 -22.35 41.76
C VAL A 100 18.21 -23.87 41.70
N SER A 101 19.21 -24.64 42.11
CA SER A 101 19.07 -26.10 42.20
C SER A 101 17.98 -26.50 43.20
N THR A 102 17.35 -27.65 43.01
CA THR A 102 16.37 -28.23 43.96
C THR A 102 17.01 -28.47 45.33
N ALA A 103 18.30 -28.83 45.35
CA ALA A 103 19.05 -29.05 46.59
C ALA A 103 19.21 -27.75 47.38
N PHE A 104 19.64 -26.67 46.73
CA PHE A 104 19.87 -25.37 47.38
C PHE A 104 18.53 -24.72 47.79
N ARG A 105 17.50 -24.80 46.94
CA ARG A 105 16.15 -24.37 47.34
C ARG A 105 15.67 -25.09 48.62
N GLY A 106 15.89 -26.42 48.69
CA GLY A 106 15.57 -27.21 49.86
C GLY A 106 16.40 -26.85 51.12
N GLU A 107 17.66 -26.46 50.91
CA GLU A 107 18.50 -25.94 51.99
C GLU A 107 17.96 -24.60 52.50
N LEU A 108 17.68 -23.65 51.62
CA LEU A 108 17.12 -22.35 51.99
C LEU A 108 15.80 -22.52 52.78
N ALA A 109 14.88 -23.36 52.29
CA ALA A 109 13.61 -23.63 52.96
C ALA A 109 13.80 -24.21 54.38
N ARG A 110 14.69 -25.20 54.53
CA ARG A 110 15.00 -25.77 55.86
C ARG A 110 15.64 -24.74 56.79
N THR A 111 16.56 -23.91 56.29
CA THR A 111 17.22 -22.88 57.09
C THR A 111 16.22 -21.86 57.61
N VAL A 112 15.32 -21.36 56.80
CA VAL A 112 14.30 -20.39 57.20
C VAL A 112 13.26 -21.01 58.10
N THR A 113 12.87 -22.27 57.89
CA THR A 113 11.92 -22.98 58.75
C THR A 113 12.51 -23.22 60.15
N ALA A 114 13.82 -23.57 60.24
CA ALA A 114 14.51 -23.79 61.52
C ALA A 114 14.82 -22.48 62.27
N ASN A 115 15.11 -21.43 61.52
CA ASN A 115 15.37 -20.09 62.05
C ASN A 115 14.69 -19.02 61.19
N PRO A 116 13.48 -18.55 61.55
CA PRO A 116 12.77 -17.51 60.82
C PRO A 116 13.54 -16.19 60.68
N GLY A 117 14.51 -15.92 61.49
CA GLY A 117 15.41 -14.78 61.38
C GLY A 117 16.62 -15.00 60.44
N ALA A 118 16.66 -16.14 59.75
CA ALA A 118 17.72 -16.39 58.75
C ALA A 118 17.63 -15.43 57.57
N VAL A 119 18.77 -14.93 57.14
CA VAL A 119 18.86 -13.96 56.04
C VAL A 119 19.34 -14.64 54.76
N VAL A 120 18.63 -14.41 53.68
CA VAL A 120 19.00 -14.79 52.30
C VAL A 120 19.35 -13.53 51.53
N ARG A 121 20.57 -13.48 50.97
CA ARG A 121 21.01 -12.36 50.12
C ARG A 121 20.85 -12.75 48.65
N VAL A 122 20.21 -11.90 47.89
CA VAL A 122 20.15 -12.00 46.42
C VAL A 122 20.84 -10.77 45.83
N ASP A 123 21.89 -11.02 45.09
CA ASP A 123 22.68 -10.00 44.40
C ASP A 123 22.42 -10.10 42.90
N LEU A 124 21.68 -9.12 42.36
CA LEU A 124 21.36 -9.09 40.95
C LEU A 124 22.59 -8.75 40.09
N GLN A 125 23.48 -7.90 40.60
CA GLN A 125 24.66 -7.48 39.85
C GLN A 125 25.64 -8.66 39.67
N GLU A 126 25.91 -9.41 40.77
CA GLU A 126 26.76 -10.61 40.76
C GLU A 126 25.99 -11.87 40.31
N GLN A 127 24.65 -11.78 40.15
CA GLN A 127 23.76 -12.92 39.83
C GLN A 127 23.95 -14.09 40.79
N LYS A 128 23.91 -13.81 42.09
CA LYS A 128 24.22 -14.77 43.13
C LYS A 128 23.21 -14.76 44.27
N VAL A 129 22.81 -15.93 44.70
CA VAL A 129 22.02 -16.12 45.92
C VAL A 129 22.89 -16.72 47.00
N THR A 130 22.83 -16.18 48.21
CA THR A 130 23.64 -16.63 49.34
C THR A 130 22.77 -16.87 50.56
N ASN A 131 22.86 -18.06 51.13
CA ASN A 131 22.34 -18.37 52.45
C ASN A 131 23.37 -17.84 53.49
N LEU A 132 23.08 -16.73 54.15
CA LEU A 132 24.03 -16.10 55.06
C LEU A 132 24.20 -16.92 56.36
N THR A 133 23.33 -17.86 56.67
CA THR A 133 23.48 -18.76 57.83
C THR A 133 24.52 -19.86 57.60
N THR A 134 24.54 -20.44 56.39
CA THR A 134 25.43 -21.54 56.03
C THR A 134 26.65 -21.07 55.24
N GLY A 135 26.62 -19.87 54.69
CA GLY A 135 27.60 -19.34 53.74
C GLY A 135 27.53 -19.94 52.33
N HIS A 136 26.63 -20.89 52.11
CA HIS A 136 26.47 -21.52 50.81
C HIS A 136 25.81 -20.56 49.79
N SER A 137 26.27 -20.60 48.52
CA SER A 137 25.80 -19.72 47.47
C SER A 137 25.64 -20.47 46.14
N GLU A 138 24.67 -20.06 45.36
CA GLU A 138 24.51 -20.46 43.95
C GLU A 138 24.37 -19.26 43.04
N SER A 139 24.84 -19.39 41.79
CA SER A 139 24.62 -18.40 40.74
C SER A 139 23.29 -18.66 40.02
N PHE A 140 22.68 -17.61 39.50
CA PHE A 140 21.47 -17.71 38.67
C PHE A 140 21.62 -16.96 37.35
N GLU A 141 20.86 -17.36 36.35
CA GLU A 141 20.86 -16.75 35.03
C GLU A 141 19.67 -15.80 34.86
N ILE A 142 19.95 -14.65 34.28
CA ILE A 142 18.97 -13.67 33.84
C ILE A 142 19.39 -13.09 32.50
N ASP A 143 18.43 -12.81 31.63
CA ASP A 143 18.68 -12.10 30.37
C ASP A 143 19.31 -10.73 30.61
N ALA A 144 20.34 -10.38 29.82
CA ALA A 144 21.11 -9.16 30.01
C ALA A 144 20.25 -7.88 29.89
N TYR A 145 19.26 -7.87 29.00
CA TYR A 145 18.31 -6.78 28.85
C TYR A 145 17.45 -6.62 30.11
N LYS A 146 16.82 -7.71 30.57
CA LYS A 146 15.98 -7.66 31.78
C LYS A 146 16.76 -7.36 33.04
N LYS A 147 18.03 -7.81 33.11
CA LYS A 147 18.98 -7.41 34.23
C LYS A 147 19.18 -5.90 34.23
N LEU A 148 19.47 -5.31 33.07
CA LEU A 148 19.67 -3.87 32.93
C LEU A 148 18.41 -3.08 33.29
N CYS A 149 17.24 -3.54 32.85
CA CYS A 149 15.95 -2.93 33.20
C CYS A 149 15.70 -2.93 34.71
N LEU A 150 15.91 -4.07 35.38
CA LEU A 150 15.72 -4.18 36.82
C LEU A 150 16.70 -3.34 37.64
N LEU A 151 17.97 -3.27 37.20
CA LEU A 151 18.99 -2.46 37.89
C LEU A 151 18.76 -0.96 37.80
N ASN A 152 18.14 -0.49 36.68
CA ASN A 152 17.89 0.93 36.47
C ASN A 152 16.43 1.34 36.74
N GLY A 153 15.54 0.40 37.08
CA GLY A 153 14.12 0.66 37.26
C GLY A 153 13.39 1.03 35.96
N TYR A 154 13.84 0.51 34.82
CA TYR A 154 13.28 0.77 33.51
C TYR A 154 12.19 -0.22 33.17
N ASP A 155 11.04 0.26 32.73
CA ASP A 155 10.14 -0.56 31.92
C ASP A 155 10.64 -0.67 30.47
N ASP A 156 9.93 -1.39 29.60
CA ASP A 156 10.35 -1.60 28.20
C ASP A 156 10.35 -0.27 27.42
N ILE A 157 9.50 0.69 27.76
CA ILE A 157 9.44 2.03 27.14
C ILE A 157 10.61 2.88 27.63
N ASP A 158 10.87 2.90 28.94
CA ASP A 158 12.01 3.63 29.53
C ASP A 158 13.33 3.17 28.93
N TYR A 159 13.48 1.85 28.71
CA TYR A 159 14.65 1.31 28.04
C TYR A 159 14.79 1.85 26.61
N LEU A 160 13.72 1.84 25.80
CA LEU A 160 13.75 2.41 24.45
C LEU A 160 14.08 3.91 24.48
N LEU A 161 13.50 4.66 25.41
CA LEU A 161 13.80 6.08 25.59
C LEU A 161 15.27 6.30 25.98
N SER A 162 15.86 5.42 26.82
CA SER A 162 17.29 5.49 27.18
C SER A 162 18.23 5.28 25.98
N ARG A 163 17.72 4.58 24.91
CA ARG A 163 18.46 4.31 23.66
C ARG A 163 18.06 5.27 22.51
N LYS A 164 17.24 6.28 22.80
CA LYS A 164 16.71 7.19 21.77
C LYS A 164 17.82 7.81 20.91
N ALA A 165 18.93 8.24 21.49
CA ALA A 165 20.04 8.81 20.74
C ALA A 165 20.69 7.80 19.78
N ASP A 166 20.83 6.54 20.19
CA ASP A 166 21.36 5.47 19.34
C ASP A 166 20.39 5.12 18.20
N ILE A 167 19.09 5.12 18.50
CA ILE A 167 18.01 4.90 17.51
C ILE A 167 18.04 6.03 16.48
N GLU A 168 18.03 7.29 16.92
CA GLU A 168 18.09 8.46 16.02
C GLU A 168 19.38 8.48 15.18
N ALA A 169 20.52 8.09 15.76
CA ALA A 169 21.78 7.96 15.04
C ALA A 169 21.73 6.82 14.00
N TYR A 170 21.10 5.70 14.34
CA TYR A 170 20.88 4.59 13.41
C TYR A 170 19.94 4.99 12.27
N GLU A 171 18.78 5.56 12.60
CA GLU A 171 17.80 6.07 11.62
C GLU A 171 18.43 7.10 10.69
N SER A 172 19.19 8.06 11.22
CA SER A 172 19.92 9.06 10.44
C SER A 172 20.93 8.43 9.48
N ARG A 173 21.60 7.35 9.92
CA ARG A 173 22.58 6.62 9.10
C ARG A 173 21.92 5.78 8.01
N VAL A 174 20.80 5.12 8.33
CA VAL A 174 20.02 4.27 7.41
C VAL A 174 19.28 5.12 6.41
N SER A 175 18.61 6.20 6.86
CA SER A 175 17.83 7.11 6.02
C SER A 175 18.70 7.86 5.01
N ARG A 176 19.87 8.35 5.42
CA ARG A 176 20.79 9.08 4.52
C ARG A 176 21.40 8.24 3.40
N GLY A 177 21.39 6.90 3.53
CA GLY A 177 22.00 6.01 2.54
C GLY A 177 21.01 5.34 1.59
N ARG A 178 19.70 5.38 1.85
CA ARG A 178 18.70 4.58 1.12
C ARG A 178 17.43 5.31 0.72
N TYR A 179 17.33 6.61 0.97
CA TYR A 179 16.18 7.39 0.49
C TYR A 179 16.39 7.81 -0.95
N ILE A 180 15.40 7.54 -1.80
CA ILE A 180 15.37 7.96 -3.20
C ILE A 180 14.18 8.88 -3.39
N GLU A 181 14.42 10.11 -3.81
CA GLU A 181 13.38 11.07 -4.12
C GLU A 181 12.65 10.71 -5.41
N ILE A 182 11.34 10.84 -5.39
CA ILE A 182 10.47 10.58 -6.55
C ILE A 182 9.96 11.91 -7.09
N LEU A 183 10.32 12.21 -8.35
CA LEU A 183 9.70 13.27 -9.13
C LEU A 183 8.66 12.65 -10.06
N ASP A 184 7.38 13.01 -9.87
CA ASP A 184 6.34 12.66 -10.83
C ASP A 184 6.24 13.73 -11.92
N THR A 185 6.32 13.32 -13.17
CA THR A 185 6.24 14.20 -14.35
C THR A 185 5.01 13.89 -15.23
N THR A 186 3.98 13.30 -14.66
CA THR A 186 2.72 12.95 -15.37
C THR A 186 2.09 14.16 -16.06
N LEU A 187 2.12 15.33 -15.40
CA LEU A 187 1.46 16.54 -15.89
C LEU A 187 2.32 17.37 -16.87
N ARG A 188 3.58 17.00 -17.02
CA ARG A 188 4.46 17.62 -18.03
C ARG A 188 4.80 16.64 -19.15
N ASP A 189 5.61 15.60 -18.89
CA ASP A 189 6.04 14.61 -19.87
C ASP A 189 4.90 13.62 -20.17
N GLY A 190 4.15 13.23 -19.16
CA GLY A 190 2.97 12.38 -19.36
C GLY A 190 1.91 13.03 -20.24
N GLU A 191 1.72 14.34 -20.18
CA GLU A 191 0.81 15.07 -21.06
C GLU A 191 1.29 15.13 -22.52
N GLN A 192 2.56 14.81 -22.78
CA GLN A 192 3.10 14.68 -24.14
C GLN A 192 2.73 13.36 -24.81
N THR A 193 1.99 12.48 -24.13
CA THR A 193 1.38 11.30 -24.74
C THR A 193 0.38 11.74 -25.81
N SER A 194 0.48 11.14 -27.00
CA SER A 194 -0.42 11.49 -28.11
C SER A 194 -1.89 11.31 -27.72
N GLY A 195 -2.68 12.37 -27.84
CA GLY A 195 -4.11 12.38 -27.51
C GLY A 195 -4.44 12.70 -26.05
N VAL A 196 -3.46 12.91 -25.19
CA VAL A 196 -3.67 13.33 -23.80
C VAL A 196 -3.66 14.85 -23.69
N SER A 197 -4.62 15.41 -22.98
CA SER A 197 -4.68 16.82 -22.60
C SER A 197 -5.54 16.94 -21.35
N PHE A 198 -4.97 17.43 -20.27
CA PHE A 198 -5.69 17.62 -19.02
C PHE A 198 -6.30 19.01 -18.92
N SER A 199 -7.52 19.10 -18.40
CA SER A 199 -8.12 20.39 -18.03
C SER A 199 -7.45 20.93 -16.74
N ASN A 200 -7.62 22.24 -16.49
CA ASN A 200 -7.07 22.89 -15.28
C ASN A 200 -7.55 22.18 -13.99
N GLN A 201 -8.81 21.72 -13.96
CA GLN A 201 -9.36 21.04 -12.80
C GLN A 201 -8.78 19.64 -12.61
N GLU A 202 -8.56 18.91 -13.71
CA GLU A 202 -7.90 17.59 -13.67
C GLU A 202 -6.45 17.71 -13.22
N LYS A 203 -5.67 18.67 -13.78
CA LYS A 203 -4.29 18.94 -13.33
C LYS A 203 -4.22 19.20 -11.84
N LEU A 204 -5.06 20.11 -11.32
CA LEU A 204 -5.10 20.41 -9.89
C LEU A 204 -5.45 19.16 -9.06
N SER A 205 -6.46 18.40 -9.49
CA SER A 205 -6.89 17.20 -8.79
C SER A 205 -5.84 16.08 -8.82
N ILE A 206 -5.07 15.94 -9.90
CA ILE A 206 -3.95 14.99 -10.01
C ILE A 206 -2.81 15.42 -9.07
N VAL A 207 -2.43 16.71 -9.05
CA VAL A 207 -1.41 17.25 -8.12
C VAL A 207 -1.81 16.98 -6.67
N GLN A 208 -3.08 17.21 -6.31
CA GLN A 208 -3.60 16.91 -4.97
C GLN A 208 -3.44 15.43 -4.62
N SER A 209 -3.79 14.55 -5.54
CA SER A 209 -3.66 13.11 -5.32
C SER A 209 -2.19 12.67 -5.21
N LEU A 210 -1.29 13.25 -6.01
CA LEU A 210 0.14 12.93 -5.97
C LEU A 210 0.79 13.42 -4.66
N LEU A 211 0.56 14.68 -4.27
CA LEU A 211 1.24 15.27 -3.12
C LEU A 211 0.56 14.94 -1.79
N SER A 212 -0.79 14.91 -1.71
CA SER A 212 -1.50 14.73 -0.44
C SER A 212 -1.92 13.29 -0.17
N ASP A 213 -2.35 12.52 -1.19
CA ASP A 213 -2.78 11.13 -1.01
C ASP A 213 -1.60 10.17 -1.07
N LEU A 214 -0.77 10.29 -2.13
CA LEU A 214 0.34 9.39 -2.41
C LEU A 214 1.65 9.82 -1.75
N ASN A 215 1.79 11.11 -1.43
CA ASN A 215 2.97 11.71 -0.78
C ASN A 215 4.25 11.61 -1.61
N VAL A 216 4.18 11.92 -2.92
CA VAL A 216 5.39 12.04 -3.75
C VAL A 216 6.21 13.26 -3.32
N ASP A 217 7.52 13.18 -3.48
CA ASP A 217 8.43 14.26 -3.04
C ASP A 217 8.24 15.53 -3.86
N ARG A 218 8.09 15.38 -5.20
CA ARG A 218 8.05 16.50 -6.15
C ARG A 218 7.16 16.16 -7.35
N VAL A 219 6.54 17.18 -7.94
CA VAL A 219 5.71 17.07 -9.13
C VAL A 219 6.10 18.12 -10.16
N GLU A 220 6.43 17.71 -11.37
CA GLU A 220 6.64 18.59 -12.51
C GLU A 220 5.31 18.81 -13.23
N ILE A 221 4.77 20.03 -13.12
CA ILE A 221 3.37 20.32 -13.42
C ILE A 221 3.10 20.88 -14.82
N ALA A 222 4.10 21.46 -15.47
CA ALA A 222 3.96 22.08 -16.78
C ALA A 222 5.31 22.39 -17.44
N SER A 223 5.26 22.76 -18.72
CA SER A 223 6.32 23.50 -19.42
C SER A 223 5.97 24.97 -19.47
N ALA A 224 6.97 25.85 -19.25
CA ALA A 224 6.79 27.29 -19.38
C ALA A 224 6.50 27.69 -20.84
N MET A 225 5.85 28.84 -21.03
CA MET A 225 5.62 29.48 -22.34
C MET A 225 4.71 28.70 -23.31
N VAL A 226 3.91 27.74 -22.82
CA VAL A 226 2.98 26.96 -23.67
C VAL A 226 1.78 27.81 -24.10
N SER A 227 1.08 28.41 -23.15
CA SER A 227 -0.08 29.27 -23.38
C SER A 227 -0.46 30.08 -22.14
N ASP A 228 -1.24 31.15 -22.32
CA ASP A 228 -1.81 31.94 -21.21
C ASP A 228 -2.71 31.06 -20.31
N ARG A 229 -3.47 30.15 -20.90
CA ARG A 229 -4.33 29.21 -20.16
C ARG A 229 -3.52 28.26 -19.29
N GLU A 230 -2.37 27.79 -19.77
CA GLU A 230 -1.46 26.97 -18.99
C GLU A 230 -0.88 27.76 -17.80
N GLN A 231 -0.56 29.04 -18.03
CA GLN A 231 -0.09 29.93 -16.97
C GLN A 231 -1.14 30.12 -15.87
N GLU A 232 -2.40 30.33 -16.24
CA GLU A 232 -3.52 30.42 -15.26
C GLU A 232 -3.69 29.10 -14.49
N CYS A 233 -3.54 27.96 -15.16
CA CYS A 233 -3.60 26.64 -14.54
C CYS A 233 -2.50 26.48 -13.47
N VAL A 234 -1.24 26.74 -13.86
CA VAL A 234 -0.08 26.64 -12.97
C VAL A 234 -0.23 27.60 -11.79
N LYS A 235 -0.73 28.81 -12.01
CA LYS A 235 -1.02 29.76 -10.93
C LYS A 235 -2.03 29.22 -9.93
N GLY A 236 -3.13 28.62 -10.39
CA GLY A 236 -4.14 28.01 -9.52
C GLY A 236 -3.57 26.85 -8.70
N ILE A 237 -2.69 26.02 -9.29
CA ILE A 237 -1.98 24.94 -8.59
C ILE A 237 -1.00 25.52 -7.54
N ALA A 238 -0.24 26.56 -7.91
CA ALA A 238 0.70 27.21 -7.00
C ALA A 238 0.01 27.84 -5.78
N GLU A 239 -1.13 28.52 -5.98
CA GLU A 239 -1.95 29.06 -4.90
C GLU A 239 -2.48 27.99 -3.94
N TRP A 240 -2.89 26.83 -4.47
CA TRP A 240 -3.28 25.69 -3.65
C TRP A 240 -2.09 25.14 -2.87
N ALA A 241 -0.96 24.92 -3.52
CA ALA A 241 0.24 24.38 -2.89
C ALA A 241 0.80 25.30 -1.81
N GLN A 242 0.77 26.63 -2.03
CA GLN A 242 1.19 27.62 -1.04
C GLN A 242 0.35 27.54 0.23
N ARG A 243 -0.99 27.43 0.09
CA ARG A 243 -1.91 27.30 1.24
C ARG A 243 -1.67 26.00 2.04
N ASN A 244 -1.11 24.99 1.42
CA ASN A 244 -0.84 23.69 2.04
C ASN A 244 0.64 23.48 2.42
N GLY A 245 1.51 24.49 2.23
CA GLY A 245 2.95 24.38 2.54
C GLY A 245 3.74 23.49 1.59
N LEU A 246 3.22 23.23 0.37
CA LEU A 246 3.75 22.30 -0.63
C LEU A 246 4.36 23.01 -1.87
N LEU A 247 4.50 24.34 -1.82
CA LEU A 247 4.96 25.11 -2.98
C LEU A 247 6.35 24.67 -3.48
N GLY A 248 7.26 24.33 -2.57
CA GLY A 248 8.60 23.84 -2.90
C GLY A 248 8.63 22.42 -3.54
N CYS A 249 7.49 21.71 -3.55
CA CYS A 249 7.34 20.42 -4.21
C CYS A 249 6.89 20.55 -5.67
N LEU A 250 6.52 21.76 -6.12
CA LEU A 250 6.10 22.03 -7.50
C LEU A 250 7.30 22.47 -8.34
N GLU A 251 7.49 21.81 -9.46
CA GLU A 251 8.54 22.12 -10.42
C GLU A 251 7.93 22.44 -11.80
N VAL A 252 8.55 23.39 -12.51
CA VAL A 252 8.11 23.78 -13.86
C VAL A 252 9.29 23.72 -14.81
N LEU A 253 9.11 23.08 -15.97
CA LEU A 253 10.13 23.02 -17.02
C LEU A 253 10.29 24.41 -17.67
N GLY A 254 11.51 24.91 -17.68
CA GLY A 254 11.88 26.16 -18.35
C GLY A 254 12.97 25.96 -19.38
N PHE A 255 13.24 26.98 -20.19
CA PHE A 255 14.17 26.92 -21.32
C PHE A 255 15.26 28.00 -21.19
N VAL A 256 16.37 27.80 -21.91
CA VAL A 256 17.43 28.78 -22.07
C VAL A 256 17.00 29.78 -23.16
N ASP A 257 16.14 30.77 -22.79
CA ASP A 257 15.38 31.60 -23.72
C ASP A 257 15.39 33.09 -23.36
N GLN A 258 16.54 33.59 -22.90
CA GLN A 258 16.71 34.99 -22.46
C GLN A 258 15.82 35.34 -21.27
N ASN A 259 15.69 34.42 -20.31
CA ASN A 259 14.97 34.55 -19.03
C ASN A 259 13.43 34.57 -19.12
N ARG A 260 12.82 34.46 -20.31
CA ARG A 260 11.36 34.50 -20.48
C ARG A 260 10.66 33.39 -19.70
N SER A 261 11.23 32.17 -19.75
CA SER A 261 10.69 31.06 -18.95
C SER A 261 10.77 31.33 -17.45
N ALA A 262 11.88 31.91 -16.97
CA ALA A 262 12.03 32.24 -15.55
C ALA A 262 10.99 33.29 -15.11
N ASP A 263 10.80 34.36 -15.89
CA ASP A 263 9.79 35.38 -15.59
C ASP A 263 8.37 34.78 -15.62
N TRP A 264 8.05 33.97 -16.62
CA TRP A 264 6.77 33.28 -16.74
C TRP A 264 6.47 32.40 -15.49
N ILE A 265 7.47 31.63 -15.02
CA ILE A 265 7.34 30.78 -13.83
C ILE A 265 7.10 31.63 -12.58
N LEU A 266 7.86 32.72 -12.41
CA LEU A 266 7.70 33.64 -11.27
C LEU A 266 6.30 34.29 -11.23
N GLU A 267 5.75 34.64 -12.38
CA GLU A 267 4.40 35.22 -12.49
C GLU A 267 3.30 34.23 -12.06
N THR A 268 3.55 32.92 -12.11
CA THR A 268 2.63 31.91 -11.60
C THR A 268 2.70 31.74 -10.08
N GLY A 269 3.72 32.27 -9.44
CA GLY A 269 4.01 32.05 -8.02
C GLY A 269 4.86 30.82 -7.72
N CYS A 270 5.21 30.01 -8.71
CA CYS A 270 6.16 28.90 -8.55
C CYS A 270 7.59 29.42 -8.33
N CYS A 271 8.40 28.62 -7.61
CA CYS A 271 9.76 29.02 -7.25
C CYS A 271 10.85 28.01 -7.63
N VAL A 272 10.50 26.88 -8.26
CA VAL A 272 11.44 25.85 -8.71
C VAL A 272 11.37 25.69 -10.24
N MET A 273 12.48 25.89 -10.91
CA MET A 273 12.61 25.75 -12.35
C MET A 273 13.50 24.56 -12.71
N ASN A 274 12.99 23.69 -13.57
CA ASN A 274 13.75 22.63 -14.23
C ASN A 274 14.25 23.17 -15.58
N LEU A 275 15.47 23.68 -15.62
CA LEU A 275 16.05 24.30 -16.82
C LEU A 275 16.47 23.22 -17.82
N LEU A 276 15.85 23.18 -18.97
CA LEU A 276 16.20 22.27 -20.07
C LEU A 276 17.43 22.76 -20.83
N CYS A 277 18.53 22.05 -20.69
CA CYS A 277 19.79 22.26 -21.40
C CYS A 277 20.10 21.07 -22.31
N LYS A 278 20.90 21.29 -23.36
CA LYS A 278 21.30 20.20 -24.27
C LYS A 278 22.47 19.40 -23.68
N GLY A 279 22.27 18.13 -23.42
CA GLY A 279 23.24 17.18 -22.86
C GLY A 279 24.12 16.50 -23.93
N SER A 280 23.88 16.71 -25.22
CA SER A 280 24.72 16.19 -26.30
C SER A 280 25.23 17.31 -27.21
N LEU A 281 26.48 17.22 -27.65
CA LEU A 281 27.09 18.21 -28.56
C LEU A 281 26.32 18.28 -29.89
N LYS A 282 25.75 17.17 -30.35
CA LYS A 282 24.96 17.15 -31.58
C LYS A 282 23.74 18.07 -31.48
N HIS A 283 23.02 18.06 -30.37
CA HIS A 283 21.86 18.96 -30.17
C HIS A 283 22.31 20.43 -30.08
N VAL A 284 23.43 20.71 -29.41
CA VAL A 284 23.95 22.08 -29.34
C VAL A 284 24.28 22.62 -30.73
N THR A 285 24.99 21.85 -31.55
CA THR A 285 25.46 22.31 -32.86
C THR A 285 24.38 22.25 -33.94
N ALA A 286 23.63 21.14 -34.03
CA ALA A 286 22.66 20.94 -35.11
C ALA A 286 21.28 21.57 -34.83
N GLN A 287 20.83 21.60 -33.57
CA GLN A 287 19.53 22.16 -33.25
C GLN A 287 19.62 23.63 -32.83
N LEU A 288 20.59 23.99 -31.97
CA LEU A 288 20.72 25.37 -31.49
C LEU A 288 21.61 26.23 -32.40
N GLY A 289 22.44 25.62 -33.26
CA GLY A 289 23.41 26.35 -34.08
C GLY A 289 24.51 27.07 -33.28
N LYS A 290 24.81 26.56 -32.06
CA LYS A 290 25.73 27.17 -31.10
C LYS A 290 26.99 26.32 -30.91
N THR A 291 28.04 26.95 -30.42
CA THR A 291 29.22 26.27 -29.87
C THR A 291 28.93 25.81 -28.44
N ALA A 292 29.70 24.87 -27.92
CA ALA A 292 29.60 24.42 -26.53
C ALA A 292 29.76 25.58 -25.54
N ASP A 293 30.73 26.46 -25.75
CA ASP A 293 31.03 27.60 -24.89
C ASP A 293 29.89 28.63 -24.88
N GLU A 294 29.28 28.87 -26.04
CA GLU A 294 28.09 29.75 -26.11
C GLU A 294 26.92 29.18 -25.33
N HIS A 295 26.65 27.89 -25.50
CA HIS A 295 25.57 27.24 -24.76
C HIS A 295 25.80 27.26 -23.22
N ILE A 296 27.02 26.97 -22.76
CA ILE A 296 27.40 27.03 -21.35
C ILE A 296 27.26 28.46 -20.80
N ARG A 297 27.63 29.50 -21.56
CA ARG A 297 27.43 30.89 -21.14
C ARG A 297 25.96 31.25 -21.00
N ASP A 298 25.13 30.83 -21.94
CA ASP A 298 23.68 31.08 -21.90
C ASP A 298 23.01 30.38 -20.72
N ILE A 299 23.39 29.13 -20.43
CA ILE A 299 22.92 28.40 -19.22
C ILE A 299 23.32 29.18 -17.98
N ARG A 300 24.58 29.59 -17.84
CA ARG A 300 25.04 30.36 -16.67
C ARG A 300 24.24 31.65 -16.50
N SER A 301 24.05 32.42 -17.55
CA SER A 301 23.25 33.65 -17.48
C SER A 301 21.83 33.40 -17.02
N THR A 302 21.17 32.32 -17.50
CA THR A 302 19.81 31.99 -17.11
C THR A 302 19.75 31.51 -15.65
N VAL A 303 20.70 30.68 -15.23
CA VAL A 303 20.75 30.19 -13.81
C VAL A 303 20.98 31.33 -12.84
N GLU A 304 21.98 32.20 -13.13
CA GLU A 304 22.30 33.36 -12.28
C GLU A 304 21.11 34.32 -12.18
N TYR A 305 20.41 34.57 -13.30
CA TYR A 305 19.21 35.40 -13.33
C TYR A 305 18.10 34.79 -12.45
N ALA A 306 17.73 33.55 -12.68
CA ALA A 306 16.66 32.86 -11.94
C ALA A 306 16.93 32.84 -10.43
N VAL A 307 18.16 32.49 -10.03
CA VAL A 307 18.55 32.47 -8.61
C VAL A 307 18.56 33.87 -8.01
N SER A 308 18.97 34.92 -8.77
CA SER A 308 18.91 36.31 -8.30
C SER A 308 17.46 36.78 -8.00
N ARG A 309 16.47 36.12 -8.64
CA ARG A 309 15.04 36.37 -8.43
C ARG A 309 14.44 35.48 -7.33
N GLY A 310 15.26 34.66 -6.64
CA GLY A 310 14.83 33.79 -5.53
C GLY A 310 14.34 32.41 -5.95
N MET A 311 14.58 32.00 -7.20
CA MET A 311 14.21 30.66 -7.65
C MET A 311 15.27 29.62 -7.28
N GLU A 312 14.82 28.39 -7.05
CA GLU A 312 15.66 27.20 -7.07
C GLU A 312 15.75 26.67 -8.52
N VAL A 313 16.94 26.32 -8.97
CA VAL A 313 17.16 25.85 -10.34
C VAL A 313 17.73 24.43 -10.33
N ASN A 314 17.03 23.53 -11.01
CA ASN A 314 17.48 22.20 -11.41
C ASN A 314 17.85 22.24 -12.91
N VAL A 315 18.71 21.34 -13.38
CA VAL A 315 19.15 21.32 -14.78
C VAL A 315 18.94 19.95 -15.40
N TYR A 316 18.11 19.87 -16.45
CA TYR A 316 18.04 18.72 -17.35
C TYR A 316 19.16 18.77 -18.39
N LEU A 317 19.84 17.64 -18.62
CA LEU A 317 20.78 17.45 -19.71
C LEU A 317 20.10 16.67 -20.85
N GLU A 318 19.17 17.28 -21.58
CA GLU A 318 18.43 16.63 -22.67
C GLU A 318 19.36 15.89 -23.64
N ASP A 319 19.04 14.65 -24.00
CA ASP A 319 19.83 13.74 -24.82
C ASP A 319 21.18 13.36 -24.17
N TRP A 320 21.24 13.37 -22.82
CA TRP A 320 22.45 13.01 -22.06
C TRP A 320 23.00 11.63 -22.41
N SER A 321 22.13 10.63 -22.60
CA SER A 321 22.54 9.27 -22.95
C SER A 321 23.32 9.21 -24.26
N ASN A 322 22.90 9.92 -25.31
CA ASN A 322 23.70 10.09 -26.54
C ASN A 322 24.93 10.95 -26.31
N GLY A 323 24.84 11.95 -25.45
CA GLY A 323 25.98 12.76 -25.02
C GLY A 323 27.11 11.89 -24.47
N MET A 324 26.80 11.05 -23.49
CA MET A 324 27.74 10.10 -22.86
C MET A 324 28.31 9.11 -23.88
N LYS A 325 27.50 8.65 -24.83
CA LYS A 325 27.88 7.68 -25.85
C LYS A 325 28.78 8.29 -26.95
N ARG A 326 28.51 9.52 -27.36
CA ARG A 326 29.11 10.10 -28.58
C ARG A 326 29.99 11.35 -28.37
N SER A 327 29.74 12.09 -27.30
CA SER A 327 30.42 13.33 -26.94
C SER A 327 30.68 13.47 -25.44
N PRO A 328 31.26 12.44 -24.78
CA PRO A 328 31.44 12.46 -23.32
C PRO A 328 32.29 13.66 -22.84
N LYS A 329 33.25 14.12 -23.64
CA LYS A 329 34.04 15.31 -23.31
C LYS A 329 33.13 16.52 -23.09
N TYR A 330 32.17 16.76 -24.01
CA TYR A 330 31.23 17.86 -23.88
C TYR A 330 30.35 17.74 -22.61
N VAL A 331 29.86 16.52 -22.30
CA VAL A 331 29.08 16.30 -21.10
C VAL A 331 29.87 16.69 -19.85
N PHE A 332 31.14 16.28 -19.77
CA PHE A 332 31.99 16.63 -18.65
C PHE A 332 32.38 18.09 -18.59
N ASP A 333 32.66 18.71 -19.74
CA ASP A 333 32.94 20.15 -19.81
C ASP A 333 31.71 20.97 -19.32
N LEU A 334 30.49 20.57 -19.71
CA LEU A 334 29.26 21.17 -19.24
C LEU A 334 29.08 20.96 -17.73
N MET A 335 29.33 19.75 -17.23
CA MET A 335 29.23 19.45 -15.78
C MET A 335 30.26 20.21 -14.97
N ASP A 336 31.51 20.33 -15.44
CA ASP A 336 32.58 21.12 -14.81
C ASP A 336 32.17 22.61 -14.69
N ALA A 337 31.37 23.12 -15.63
CA ALA A 337 30.78 24.45 -15.54
C ALA A 337 29.60 24.50 -14.57
N LEU A 338 28.67 23.51 -14.59
CA LEU A 338 27.47 23.47 -13.75
C LEU A 338 27.80 23.40 -12.26
N VAL A 339 28.85 22.68 -11.86
CA VAL A 339 29.26 22.60 -10.44
C VAL A 339 29.75 23.94 -9.88
N THR A 340 30.06 24.93 -10.74
CA THR A 340 30.39 26.30 -10.35
C THR A 340 29.18 27.23 -10.27
N MET A 341 27.99 26.75 -10.61
CA MET A 341 26.75 27.51 -10.61
C MET A 341 25.87 27.11 -9.40
N PRO A 342 24.97 27.96 -8.94
CA PRO A 342 24.05 27.65 -7.84
C PRO A 342 22.90 26.75 -8.30
N VAL A 343 23.22 25.54 -8.83
CA VAL A 343 22.29 24.54 -9.28
C VAL A 343 22.02 23.55 -8.15
N LYS A 344 20.76 23.22 -7.89
CA LYS A 344 20.36 22.32 -6.81
C LYS A 344 20.59 20.85 -7.16
N ARG A 345 20.20 20.46 -8.36
CA ARG A 345 20.34 19.09 -8.88
C ARG A 345 20.56 19.05 -10.38
N VAL A 346 21.08 17.94 -10.87
CA VAL A 346 21.26 17.68 -12.30
C VAL A 346 20.53 16.41 -12.67
N MET A 347 19.69 16.51 -13.69
CA MET A 347 18.83 15.45 -14.18
C MET A 347 19.43 14.81 -15.42
N LEU A 348 19.55 13.48 -15.42
CA LEU A 348 20.20 12.66 -16.43
C LEU A 348 19.14 11.91 -17.25
N PRO A 349 18.61 12.50 -18.35
CA PRO A 349 17.56 11.87 -19.12
C PRO A 349 18.14 10.91 -20.18
N ASP A 350 17.61 9.70 -20.21
CA ASP A 350 17.64 8.82 -21.37
C ASP A 350 16.47 9.17 -22.30
N THR A 351 16.61 10.32 -22.97
CA THR A 351 15.55 10.98 -23.76
C THR A 351 14.96 10.08 -24.84
N LEU A 352 15.76 9.18 -25.42
CA LEU A 352 15.33 8.28 -26.49
C LEU A 352 15.25 6.82 -26.04
N GLY A 353 15.34 6.56 -24.75
CA GLY A 353 15.25 5.22 -24.18
C GLY A 353 16.32 4.25 -24.73
N ILE A 354 17.51 4.72 -25.04
CA ILE A 354 18.56 3.94 -25.74
C ILE A 354 19.50 3.15 -24.83
N LEU A 355 19.42 3.39 -23.54
CA LEU A 355 20.27 2.71 -22.56
C LEU A 355 19.75 1.32 -22.22
N ASN A 356 20.67 0.47 -21.81
CA ASN A 356 20.38 -0.78 -21.11
C ASN A 356 20.92 -0.68 -19.67
N PRO A 357 20.61 -1.63 -18.78
CA PRO A 357 21.03 -1.58 -17.37
C PRO A 357 22.55 -1.45 -17.18
N ASP A 358 23.36 -2.11 -18.01
CA ASP A 358 24.81 -2.06 -17.89
C ASP A 358 25.35 -0.68 -18.24
N THR A 359 24.91 -0.12 -19.38
CA THR A 359 25.32 1.23 -19.80
C THR A 359 24.77 2.30 -18.88
N THR A 360 23.57 2.13 -18.34
CA THR A 360 23.00 3.03 -17.33
C THR A 360 23.85 3.02 -16.06
N LEU A 361 24.19 1.84 -15.55
CA LEU A 361 25.05 1.69 -14.38
C LEU A 361 26.43 2.35 -14.59
N GLU A 362 27.04 2.11 -15.76
CA GLU A 362 28.34 2.70 -16.12
C GLU A 362 28.28 4.23 -16.18
N TYR A 363 27.34 4.78 -16.97
CA TYR A 363 27.29 6.21 -17.21
C TYR A 363 26.88 6.99 -15.97
N CYS A 364 25.88 6.55 -15.24
CA CYS A 364 25.48 7.17 -13.99
C CYS A 364 26.59 7.09 -12.92
N ARG A 365 27.29 5.95 -12.80
CA ARG A 365 28.42 5.82 -11.89
C ARG A 365 29.52 6.82 -12.20
N ARG A 366 29.89 7.01 -13.47
CA ARG A 366 30.90 8.01 -13.88
C ARG A 366 30.51 9.42 -13.49
N MET A 367 29.19 9.75 -13.53
CA MET A 367 28.68 11.05 -13.09
C MET A 367 28.79 11.19 -11.56
N VAL A 368 28.29 10.22 -10.82
CA VAL A 368 28.26 10.23 -9.35
C VAL A 368 29.67 10.23 -8.75
N GLU A 369 30.59 9.40 -9.27
CA GLU A 369 31.97 9.33 -8.79
C GLU A 369 32.77 10.62 -9.06
N ARG A 370 32.55 11.25 -10.23
CA ARG A 370 33.26 12.50 -10.57
C ARG A 370 32.68 13.71 -9.85
N TYR A 371 31.37 13.72 -9.55
CA TYR A 371 30.67 14.87 -8.94
C TYR A 371 29.89 14.46 -7.67
N PRO A 372 30.56 13.97 -6.63
CA PRO A 372 29.88 13.37 -5.45
C PRO A 372 29.03 14.36 -4.65
N MET A 373 29.26 15.67 -4.83
CA MET A 373 28.47 16.71 -4.14
C MET A 373 27.18 17.07 -4.87
N ILE A 374 27.01 16.63 -6.11
CA ILE A 374 25.82 16.92 -6.90
C ILE A 374 24.71 15.90 -6.59
N HIS A 375 23.50 16.39 -6.47
CA HIS A 375 22.32 15.54 -6.45
C HIS A 375 21.93 15.19 -7.89
N PHE A 376 22.05 13.91 -8.26
CA PHE A 376 21.65 13.43 -9.57
C PHE A 376 20.29 12.77 -9.52
N ASP A 377 19.40 13.13 -10.46
CA ASP A 377 18.17 12.43 -10.77
C ASP A 377 18.32 11.69 -12.11
N PHE A 378 17.64 10.56 -12.24
CA PHE A 378 17.60 9.81 -13.49
C PHE A 378 16.18 9.78 -14.07
N HIS A 379 16.07 10.08 -15.35
CA HIS A 379 14.81 10.08 -16.11
C HIS A 379 14.90 9.09 -17.27
N ALA A 380 14.00 8.11 -17.33
CA ALA A 380 14.05 7.02 -18.30
C ALA A 380 12.80 6.95 -19.18
N HIS A 381 12.97 7.10 -20.50
CA HIS A 381 11.96 6.68 -21.47
C HIS A 381 11.98 5.16 -21.69
N ASN A 382 10.85 4.60 -22.14
CA ASN A 382 10.58 3.17 -22.16
C ASN A 382 10.59 2.52 -23.56
N ASP A 383 11.31 3.08 -24.51
CA ASP A 383 11.27 2.69 -25.92
C ASP A 383 11.66 1.22 -26.17
N TYR A 384 12.52 0.64 -25.34
CA TYR A 384 12.90 -0.79 -25.37
C TYR A 384 12.29 -1.61 -24.21
N ASP A 385 11.30 -1.06 -23.49
CA ASP A 385 10.70 -1.69 -22.29
C ASP A 385 11.73 -1.95 -21.17
N LEU A 386 12.76 -1.09 -21.07
CA LEU A 386 13.85 -1.20 -20.10
C LEU A 386 13.83 -0.09 -19.03
N ALA A 387 12.86 0.81 -19.04
CA ALA A 387 12.88 1.98 -18.16
C ALA A 387 13.02 1.62 -16.68
N VAL A 388 12.24 0.65 -16.17
CA VAL A 388 12.31 0.22 -14.76
C VAL A 388 13.67 -0.43 -14.44
N ALA A 389 14.21 -1.26 -15.35
CA ALA A 389 15.52 -1.88 -15.20
C ALA A 389 16.65 -0.84 -15.21
N ASN A 390 16.53 0.19 -16.03
CA ASN A 390 17.46 1.31 -16.07
C ASN A 390 17.39 2.16 -14.80
N VAL A 391 16.19 2.41 -14.25
CA VAL A 391 16.03 3.06 -12.93
C VAL A 391 16.73 2.24 -11.83
N PHE A 392 16.56 0.92 -11.82
CA PHE A 392 17.28 0.04 -10.88
C PHE A 392 18.81 0.24 -10.97
N ALA A 393 19.34 0.24 -12.20
CA ALA A 393 20.78 0.41 -12.45
C ALA A 393 21.27 1.81 -12.04
N ALA A 394 20.49 2.85 -12.31
CA ALA A 394 20.81 4.22 -11.91
C ALA A 394 20.86 4.38 -10.39
N VAL A 395 19.86 3.89 -9.66
CA VAL A 395 19.86 3.91 -8.19
C VAL A 395 21.02 3.11 -7.61
N LYS A 396 21.34 1.96 -8.20
CA LYS A 396 22.51 1.14 -7.81
C LYS A 396 23.83 1.88 -8.02
N SER A 397 23.91 2.83 -8.95
CA SER A 397 25.10 3.66 -9.19
C SER A 397 25.29 4.79 -8.19
N GLY A 398 24.28 5.10 -7.36
CA GLY A 398 24.29 6.19 -6.38
C GLY A 398 23.50 7.44 -6.77
N VAL A 399 22.67 7.37 -7.80
CA VAL A 399 21.66 8.39 -8.14
C VAL A 399 20.67 8.51 -6.98
N LYS A 400 20.25 9.72 -6.63
CA LYS A 400 19.46 10.04 -5.43
C LYS A 400 17.99 10.37 -5.71
N GLY A 401 17.64 10.64 -6.97
CA GLY A 401 16.28 10.90 -7.41
C GLY A 401 15.95 10.15 -8.69
N VAL A 402 14.68 9.82 -8.88
CA VAL A 402 14.18 9.18 -10.10
C VAL A 402 12.90 9.84 -10.57
N HIS A 403 12.75 9.93 -11.89
CA HIS A 403 11.55 10.46 -12.51
C HIS A 403 10.63 9.34 -12.96
N VAL A 404 9.35 9.55 -12.75
CA VAL A 404 8.30 8.58 -13.06
C VAL A 404 7.08 9.29 -13.64
N THR A 405 6.20 8.53 -14.26
CA THR A 405 4.85 8.97 -14.57
C THR A 405 3.83 7.95 -14.08
N VAL A 406 2.66 8.42 -13.67
CA VAL A 406 1.55 7.52 -13.38
C VAL A 406 1.20 6.75 -14.65
N ASN A 407 1.06 5.44 -14.53
CA ASN A 407 0.75 4.51 -15.63
C ASN A 407 1.78 4.50 -16.79
N GLY A 408 2.95 5.10 -16.59
CA GLY A 408 3.98 5.14 -17.62
C GLY A 408 3.66 6.07 -18.79
N LEU A 409 2.81 7.07 -18.62
CA LEU A 409 2.49 8.07 -19.65
C LEU A 409 3.76 8.80 -20.14
N GLY A 410 3.77 9.25 -21.37
CA GLY A 410 4.88 10.00 -21.98
C GLY A 410 4.95 9.81 -23.49
N GLU A 411 5.86 10.52 -24.12
CA GLU A 411 6.06 10.39 -25.55
C GLU A 411 6.41 8.94 -25.97
N ARG A 412 6.00 8.55 -27.17
CA ARG A 412 6.32 7.27 -27.84
C ARG A 412 5.85 6.05 -27.01
N ALA A 413 6.79 5.37 -26.32
CA ALA A 413 6.49 4.22 -25.45
C ALA A 413 6.35 4.61 -23.97
N GLY A 414 6.37 5.91 -23.66
CA GLY A 414 6.17 6.45 -22.32
C GLY A 414 7.44 6.47 -21.46
N ASN A 415 7.25 6.62 -20.17
CA ASN A 415 8.26 6.75 -19.13
C ASN A 415 8.27 5.55 -18.17
N ALA A 416 9.20 5.56 -17.23
CA ALA A 416 9.21 4.60 -16.13
C ALA A 416 7.89 4.71 -15.30
N PRO A 417 7.08 3.63 -15.24
CA PRO A 417 5.79 3.69 -14.54
C PRO A 417 5.97 3.70 -13.03
N LEU A 418 5.32 4.65 -12.37
CA LEU A 418 5.40 4.90 -10.93
C LEU A 418 5.20 3.63 -10.10
N GLY A 419 4.14 2.85 -10.36
CA GLY A 419 3.84 1.64 -9.59
C GLY A 419 4.94 0.58 -9.65
N SER A 420 5.49 0.33 -10.85
CA SER A 420 6.57 -0.64 -11.04
C SER A 420 7.87 -0.17 -10.38
N VAL A 421 8.18 1.13 -10.48
CA VAL A 421 9.39 1.72 -9.85
C VAL A 421 9.30 1.62 -8.34
N LEU A 422 8.17 1.99 -7.72
CA LEU A 422 8.00 1.89 -6.26
C LEU A 422 8.16 0.46 -5.76
N ALA A 423 7.48 -0.49 -6.39
CA ALA A 423 7.58 -1.90 -6.03
C ALA A 423 9.03 -2.41 -6.15
N MET A 424 9.72 -2.08 -7.24
CA MET A 424 11.11 -2.45 -7.47
C MET A 424 12.05 -1.84 -6.43
N LEU A 425 11.94 -0.55 -6.14
CA LEU A 425 12.79 0.13 -5.14
C LEU A 425 12.66 -0.52 -3.77
N LYS A 426 11.44 -0.77 -3.31
CA LYS A 426 11.19 -1.36 -2.01
C LYS A 426 11.58 -2.84 -1.95
N ASP A 427 11.09 -3.65 -2.87
CA ASP A 427 11.18 -5.11 -2.77
C ASP A 427 12.54 -5.66 -3.23
N GLN A 428 13.17 -5.03 -4.22
CA GLN A 428 14.41 -5.50 -4.81
C GLN A 428 15.66 -4.76 -4.27
N MET A 429 15.48 -3.54 -3.77
CA MET A 429 16.59 -2.71 -3.29
C MET A 429 16.52 -2.38 -1.81
N GLY A 430 15.40 -2.60 -1.14
CA GLY A 430 15.15 -2.24 0.25
C GLY A 430 15.25 -0.73 0.48
N VAL A 431 14.79 0.05 -0.51
CA VAL A 431 14.78 1.52 -0.47
C VAL A 431 13.41 1.99 0.02
N GLU A 432 13.40 2.88 1.00
CA GLU A 432 12.20 3.58 1.44
C GLU A 432 12.01 4.87 0.64
N THR A 433 10.78 5.10 0.16
CA THR A 433 10.43 6.27 -0.64
C THR A 433 9.47 7.23 0.10
N GLY A 434 8.96 6.84 1.25
CA GLY A 434 7.98 7.64 1.99
C GLY A 434 6.58 7.70 1.36
N LEU A 435 6.36 7.06 0.21
CA LEU A 435 5.08 7.11 -0.50
C LEU A 435 4.03 6.19 0.14
N ASN A 436 2.77 6.66 0.13
CA ASN A 436 1.62 5.87 0.58
C ASN A 436 1.12 4.93 -0.52
N GLU A 437 1.72 3.75 -0.60
CA GLU A 437 1.43 2.76 -1.64
C GLU A 437 -0.05 2.32 -1.69
N ASN A 438 -0.77 2.44 -0.58
CA ASN A 438 -2.19 2.09 -0.50
C ASN A 438 -3.06 3.00 -1.42
N CYS A 439 -2.63 4.22 -1.69
CA CYS A 439 -3.31 5.15 -2.59
C CYS A 439 -2.95 4.96 -4.07
N LEU A 440 -1.95 4.14 -4.38
CA LEU A 440 -1.40 4.03 -5.73
C LEU A 440 -2.45 3.60 -6.78
N PHE A 441 -3.26 2.60 -6.47
CA PHE A 441 -4.32 2.14 -7.38
C PHE A 441 -5.36 3.23 -7.65
N LYS A 442 -5.78 3.96 -6.61
CA LYS A 442 -6.72 5.08 -6.72
C LYS A 442 -6.18 6.17 -7.66
N VAL A 443 -4.90 6.56 -7.49
CA VAL A 443 -4.25 7.56 -8.33
C VAL A 443 -4.08 7.07 -9.77
N SER A 444 -3.68 5.81 -9.95
CA SER A 444 -3.57 5.18 -11.27
C SER A 444 -4.89 5.19 -12.04
N ARG A 445 -6.00 4.80 -11.40
CA ARG A 445 -7.33 4.80 -12.02
C ARG A 445 -7.83 6.21 -12.32
N LYS A 446 -7.53 7.17 -11.46
CA LYS A 446 -7.83 8.58 -11.72
C LYS A 446 -7.14 9.08 -12.99
N VAL A 447 -5.83 8.88 -13.10
CA VAL A 447 -5.07 9.32 -14.28
C VAL A 447 -5.50 8.56 -15.54
N GLU A 448 -5.85 7.29 -15.45
CA GLU A 448 -6.45 6.53 -16.57
C GLU A 448 -7.74 7.19 -17.08
N LEU A 449 -8.61 7.59 -16.16
CA LEU A 449 -9.89 8.25 -16.52
C LEU A 449 -9.65 9.64 -17.12
N ASP A 450 -8.81 10.45 -16.48
CA ASP A 450 -8.56 11.84 -16.86
C ASP A 450 -7.77 11.91 -18.21
N SER A 451 -6.84 10.98 -18.44
CA SER A 451 -6.04 10.91 -19.68
C SER A 451 -6.78 10.23 -20.85
N GLY A 452 -7.77 9.40 -20.56
CA GLY A 452 -8.42 8.54 -21.55
C GLY A 452 -7.55 7.38 -22.07
N ILE A 453 -6.34 7.20 -21.52
CA ILE A 453 -5.42 6.11 -21.89
C ILE A 453 -5.66 4.91 -20.97
N HIS A 454 -6.24 3.85 -21.52
CA HIS A 454 -6.48 2.62 -20.77
C HIS A 454 -5.19 1.89 -20.45
N ILE A 455 -5.03 1.51 -19.19
CA ILE A 455 -3.91 0.69 -18.76
C ILE A 455 -4.16 -0.80 -19.11
N PRO A 456 -3.14 -1.52 -19.56
CA PRO A 456 -3.25 -2.95 -19.77
C PRO A 456 -3.67 -3.69 -18.49
N HIS A 457 -4.60 -4.62 -18.58
CA HIS A 457 -5.07 -5.38 -17.42
C HIS A 457 -3.97 -6.15 -16.68
N ASN A 458 -2.89 -6.49 -17.37
CA ASN A 458 -1.71 -7.16 -16.82
C ASN A 458 -0.56 -6.21 -16.48
N MET A 459 -0.79 -4.89 -16.49
CA MET A 459 0.24 -3.92 -16.11
C MET A 459 0.67 -4.16 -14.65
N PRO A 460 1.97 -4.30 -14.36
CA PRO A 460 2.43 -4.58 -13.00
C PRO A 460 1.85 -3.61 -11.96
N VAL A 461 1.45 -4.13 -10.81
CA VAL A 461 0.92 -3.41 -9.65
C VAL A 461 -0.48 -2.81 -9.85
N VAL A 462 -0.73 -2.08 -10.93
CA VAL A 462 -1.96 -1.29 -11.14
C VAL A 462 -2.96 -1.93 -12.10
N GLY A 463 -2.56 -2.91 -12.89
CA GLY A 463 -3.45 -3.62 -13.83
C GLY A 463 -4.58 -4.36 -13.11
N GLU A 464 -5.72 -4.51 -13.79
CA GLU A 464 -6.91 -5.10 -13.19
C GLU A 464 -6.69 -6.54 -12.71
N PHE A 465 -5.93 -7.35 -13.50
CA PHE A 465 -5.79 -8.79 -13.23
C PHE A 465 -4.51 -9.21 -12.53
N VAL A 466 -3.65 -8.26 -12.12
CA VAL A 466 -2.33 -8.60 -11.54
C VAL A 466 -2.41 -9.30 -10.18
N PHE A 467 -3.55 -9.20 -9.50
CA PHE A 467 -3.83 -9.88 -8.23
C PHE A 467 -4.92 -10.96 -8.36
N THR A 468 -5.20 -11.39 -9.61
CA THR A 468 -6.22 -12.39 -9.90
C THR A 468 -5.57 -13.74 -10.18
N GLN A 469 -5.89 -14.74 -9.37
CA GLN A 469 -5.45 -16.12 -9.54
C GLN A 469 -6.46 -16.89 -10.42
N CYS A 470 -5.96 -17.57 -11.47
CA CYS A 470 -6.81 -18.32 -12.39
C CYS A 470 -6.76 -19.84 -12.13
N ALA A 471 -5.61 -20.37 -11.70
CA ALA A 471 -5.43 -21.81 -11.53
C ALA A 471 -5.88 -22.28 -10.14
N GLY A 472 -6.69 -23.36 -10.09
CA GLY A 472 -7.16 -23.93 -8.83
C GLY A 472 -6.04 -24.37 -7.87
N VAL A 473 -4.91 -24.84 -8.43
CA VAL A 473 -3.70 -25.18 -7.65
C VAL A 473 -3.13 -23.97 -6.91
N HIS A 474 -3.15 -22.79 -7.55
CA HIS A 474 -2.66 -21.56 -6.92
C HIS A 474 -3.59 -21.12 -5.78
N ALA A 475 -4.90 -21.15 -5.99
CA ALA A 475 -5.88 -20.83 -4.95
C ALA A 475 -5.81 -21.80 -3.76
N ASP A 476 -5.54 -23.09 -3.99
CA ASP A 476 -5.32 -24.06 -2.91
C ASP A 476 -4.01 -23.80 -2.15
N GLY A 477 -2.95 -23.41 -2.87
CA GLY A 477 -1.67 -23.03 -2.28
C GLY A 477 -1.73 -21.75 -1.44
N ASP A 478 -2.55 -20.80 -1.85
CA ASP A 478 -2.78 -19.58 -1.06
C ASP A 478 -3.39 -19.86 0.31
N LYS A 479 -4.29 -20.85 0.41
CA LYS A 479 -4.82 -21.33 1.70
C LYS A 479 -3.77 -21.96 2.60
N LYS A 480 -2.66 -22.45 2.00
CA LYS A 480 -1.58 -23.17 2.64
C LYS A 480 -0.34 -22.29 2.79
N ASP A 481 -0.48 -21.11 3.40
CA ASP A 481 0.62 -20.18 3.69
C ASP A 481 1.11 -19.35 2.49
N ASN A 482 0.19 -18.89 1.63
CA ASN A 482 0.49 -17.98 0.53
C ASN A 482 1.60 -18.48 -0.42
N LEU A 483 1.63 -19.78 -0.73
CA LEU A 483 2.71 -20.42 -1.50
C LEU A 483 2.92 -19.82 -2.91
N TYR A 484 1.93 -19.14 -3.47
CA TYR A 484 1.97 -18.52 -4.80
C TYR A 484 1.96 -16.98 -4.77
N PHE A 485 2.33 -16.39 -3.65
CA PHE A 485 2.49 -14.93 -3.52
C PHE A 485 3.95 -14.55 -3.30
N ASN A 486 4.28 -13.36 -3.80
CA ASN A 486 5.54 -12.67 -3.54
C ASN A 486 5.29 -11.43 -2.66
N ALA A 487 6.25 -10.52 -2.59
CA ALA A 487 6.13 -9.28 -1.81
C ALA A 487 5.06 -8.30 -2.33
N LEU A 488 4.57 -8.49 -3.56
CA LEU A 488 3.49 -7.68 -4.16
C LEU A 488 2.13 -8.19 -3.65
N LEU A 489 1.83 -7.92 -2.38
CA LEU A 489 0.54 -8.26 -1.79
C LEU A 489 -0.51 -7.22 -2.18
N PRO A 490 -1.74 -7.62 -2.58
CA PRO A 490 -2.77 -6.68 -3.02
C PRO A 490 -3.14 -5.66 -1.95
N GLU A 491 -3.18 -6.07 -0.69
CA GLU A 491 -3.54 -5.22 0.45
C GLU A 491 -2.59 -4.02 0.61
N ARG A 492 -1.32 -4.19 0.21
CA ARG A 492 -0.30 -3.13 0.18
C ARG A 492 -0.70 -1.97 -0.74
N PHE A 493 -1.42 -2.26 -1.81
CA PHE A 493 -1.82 -1.31 -2.84
C PHE A 493 -3.31 -0.92 -2.76
N GLY A 494 -3.96 -1.16 -1.62
CA GLY A 494 -5.38 -0.89 -1.43
C GLY A 494 -6.30 -1.78 -2.27
N ARG A 495 -5.84 -2.99 -2.60
CA ARG A 495 -6.57 -3.96 -3.41
C ARG A 495 -6.86 -5.25 -2.63
N VAL A 496 -7.67 -6.09 -3.21
CA VAL A 496 -8.01 -7.41 -2.68
C VAL A 496 -7.59 -8.50 -3.66
N ARG A 497 -7.41 -9.70 -3.14
CA ARG A 497 -7.18 -10.89 -3.96
C ARG A 497 -8.46 -11.29 -4.69
N GLU A 498 -8.29 -11.68 -5.93
CA GLU A 498 -9.38 -12.15 -6.76
C GLU A 498 -9.05 -13.54 -7.29
N TYR A 499 -10.09 -14.34 -7.49
CA TYR A 499 -9.97 -15.69 -8.07
C TYR A 499 -10.85 -15.75 -9.31
N ALA A 500 -10.22 -15.81 -10.47
CA ALA A 500 -10.94 -15.86 -11.74
C ALA A 500 -11.74 -17.15 -11.89
N LEU A 501 -12.89 -17.02 -12.55
CA LEU A 501 -13.79 -18.11 -12.85
C LEU A 501 -13.74 -18.44 -14.35
N GLY A 502 -13.62 -19.72 -14.71
CA GLY A 502 -13.56 -20.14 -16.10
C GLY A 502 -13.01 -21.57 -16.27
N LYS A 503 -12.56 -21.90 -17.47
CA LYS A 503 -12.14 -23.27 -17.84
C LYS A 503 -11.00 -23.85 -16.99
N ASN A 504 -10.19 -23.01 -16.39
CA ASN A 504 -9.05 -23.42 -15.54
C ASN A 504 -9.38 -23.37 -14.05
N SER A 505 -10.62 -23.01 -13.68
CA SER A 505 -11.04 -22.93 -12.29
C SER A 505 -11.12 -24.31 -11.66
N GLY A 506 -10.45 -24.46 -10.53
CA GLY A 506 -10.63 -25.63 -9.68
C GLY A 506 -11.65 -25.36 -8.56
N LYS A 507 -12.02 -26.42 -7.81
CA LYS A 507 -12.90 -26.34 -6.63
C LYS A 507 -12.48 -25.22 -5.67
N ALA A 508 -11.15 -25.01 -5.47
CA ALA A 508 -10.62 -24.02 -4.57
C ALA A 508 -10.95 -22.57 -5.00
N ASN A 509 -10.80 -22.21 -6.30
CA ASN A 509 -11.15 -20.88 -6.80
C ASN A 509 -12.63 -20.57 -6.57
N ILE A 510 -13.50 -21.51 -6.89
CA ILE A 510 -14.94 -21.35 -6.78
C ILE A 510 -15.32 -21.24 -5.31
N GLN A 511 -14.74 -22.07 -4.46
CA GLN A 511 -14.98 -22.02 -3.01
C GLN A 511 -14.58 -20.66 -2.41
N MET A 512 -13.42 -20.09 -2.83
CA MET A 512 -12.99 -18.78 -2.34
C MET A 512 -13.96 -17.65 -2.72
N ASN A 513 -14.44 -17.68 -3.99
CA ASN A 513 -15.44 -16.72 -4.45
C ASN A 513 -16.77 -16.86 -3.72
N LEU A 514 -17.24 -18.09 -3.50
CA LEU A 514 -18.49 -18.36 -2.77
C LEU A 514 -18.39 -17.96 -1.29
N MET A 515 -17.26 -18.26 -0.64
CA MET A 515 -17.00 -17.84 0.75
C MET A 515 -17.00 -16.32 0.92
N ALA A 516 -16.41 -15.59 -0.05
CA ALA A 516 -16.44 -14.12 -0.06
C ALA A 516 -17.87 -13.56 -0.15
N MET A 517 -18.81 -14.34 -0.69
CA MET A 517 -20.24 -13.99 -0.78
C MET A 517 -21.08 -14.57 0.38
N GLY A 518 -20.47 -15.28 1.32
CA GLY A 518 -21.18 -15.96 2.41
C GLY A 518 -21.99 -17.19 1.97
N ILE A 519 -21.65 -17.78 0.82
CA ILE A 519 -22.33 -18.97 0.29
C ILE A 519 -21.49 -20.21 0.60
N GLU A 520 -22.09 -21.18 1.28
CA GLU A 520 -21.51 -22.49 1.55
C GLU A 520 -22.27 -23.57 0.76
N LEU A 521 -21.56 -24.47 0.10
CA LEU A 521 -22.12 -25.58 -0.66
C LEU A 521 -21.57 -26.91 -0.13
N ASP A 522 -22.41 -27.94 -0.14
CA ASP A 522 -21.96 -29.30 0.08
C ASP A 522 -21.07 -29.79 -1.08
N GLU A 523 -20.45 -30.95 -0.94
CA GLU A 523 -19.45 -31.43 -1.86
C GLU A 523 -20.00 -31.79 -3.27
N GLU A 524 -21.24 -32.30 -3.31
CA GLU A 524 -21.92 -32.65 -4.57
C GLU A 524 -22.35 -31.39 -5.33
N SER A 525 -22.96 -30.43 -4.64
CA SER A 525 -23.34 -29.12 -5.18
C SER A 525 -22.12 -28.34 -5.68
N MET A 526 -21.04 -28.36 -4.93
CA MET A 526 -19.77 -27.75 -5.33
C MET A 526 -19.24 -28.36 -6.62
N ARG A 527 -19.30 -29.68 -6.78
CA ARG A 527 -18.88 -30.35 -7.99
C ARG A 527 -19.71 -29.92 -9.20
N LYS A 528 -21.05 -29.93 -9.07
CA LYS A 528 -21.96 -29.52 -10.15
C LYS A 528 -21.74 -28.07 -10.58
N VAL A 529 -21.57 -27.15 -9.64
CA VAL A 529 -21.26 -25.74 -9.91
C VAL A 529 -19.89 -25.61 -10.60
N THR A 530 -18.88 -26.37 -10.14
CA THR A 530 -17.56 -26.38 -10.77
C THR A 530 -17.61 -26.83 -12.22
N ASP A 531 -18.29 -27.94 -12.49
CA ASP A 531 -18.45 -28.49 -13.84
C ASP A 531 -19.15 -27.47 -14.76
N ARG A 532 -20.19 -26.79 -14.28
CA ARG A 532 -20.91 -25.75 -15.02
C ARG A 532 -20.04 -24.53 -15.34
N ILE A 533 -19.25 -24.04 -14.39
CA ILE A 533 -18.32 -22.92 -14.61
C ILE A 533 -17.25 -23.28 -15.64
N ILE A 534 -16.72 -24.50 -15.59
CA ILE A 534 -15.77 -24.99 -16.58
C ILE A 534 -16.41 -25.08 -17.96
N GLU A 535 -17.64 -25.59 -18.07
CA GLU A 535 -18.36 -25.67 -19.32
C GLU A 535 -18.56 -24.27 -19.95
N LEU A 536 -19.00 -23.28 -19.15
CA LEU A 536 -19.14 -21.88 -19.59
C LEU A 536 -17.78 -21.33 -20.06
N GLY A 537 -16.72 -21.54 -19.30
CA GLY A 537 -15.37 -21.11 -19.68
C GLY A 537 -14.81 -21.80 -20.93
N VAL A 538 -15.17 -23.05 -21.20
CA VAL A 538 -14.84 -23.75 -22.47
C VAL A 538 -15.55 -23.13 -23.66
N LYS A 539 -16.78 -22.68 -23.48
CA LYS A 539 -17.53 -21.91 -24.48
C LYS A 539 -17.02 -20.48 -24.68
N LYS A 540 -15.92 -20.12 -24.02
CA LYS A 540 -15.35 -18.75 -24.00
C LYS A 540 -16.26 -17.70 -23.35
N GLU A 541 -17.21 -18.11 -22.54
CA GLU A 541 -18.00 -17.20 -21.73
C GLU A 541 -17.16 -16.76 -20.51
N GLN A 542 -17.13 -15.46 -20.24
CA GLN A 542 -16.48 -14.94 -19.03
C GLN A 542 -17.44 -15.04 -17.85
N VAL A 543 -17.07 -15.85 -16.87
CA VAL A 543 -17.82 -15.99 -15.61
C VAL A 543 -17.24 -15.03 -14.60
N THR A 544 -18.09 -14.29 -13.88
CA THR A 544 -17.72 -13.34 -12.83
C THR A 544 -18.23 -13.81 -11.49
N GLN A 545 -17.73 -13.18 -10.40
CA GLN A 545 -18.30 -13.39 -9.07
C GLN A 545 -19.81 -13.11 -9.04
N ASP A 546 -20.26 -12.05 -9.71
CA ASP A 546 -21.69 -11.68 -9.75
C ASP A 546 -22.57 -12.72 -10.47
N ASP A 547 -21.98 -13.57 -11.32
CA ASP A 547 -22.70 -14.65 -11.99
C ASP A 547 -22.87 -15.89 -11.09
N LEU A 548 -22.04 -16.05 -10.04
CA LEU A 548 -22.03 -17.24 -9.19
C LEU A 548 -23.39 -17.55 -8.53
N PRO A 549 -24.12 -16.60 -7.90
CA PRO A 549 -25.41 -16.89 -7.30
C PRO A 549 -26.40 -17.46 -8.30
N TYR A 550 -26.38 -16.93 -9.54
CA TYR A 550 -27.27 -17.39 -10.62
C TYR A 550 -26.87 -18.79 -11.12
N ILE A 551 -25.55 -19.04 -11.24
CA ILE A 551 -25.04 -20.37 -11.64
C ILE A 551 -25.37 -21.39 -10.55
N VAL A 552 -25.17 -21.06 -9.28
CA VAL A 552 -25.50 -21.89 -8.13
C VAL A 552 -27.00 -22.20 -8.14
N HIS A 553 -27.83 -21.18 -8.31
CA HIS A 553 -29.27 -21.33 -8.39
C HIS A 553 -29.70 -22.19 -9.58
N ASP A 554 -29.18 -21.93 -10.79
CA ASP A 554 -29.46 -22.70 -12.02
C ASP A 554 -29.08 -24.18 -11.85
N VAL A 555 -27.93 -24.47 -11.24
CA VAL A 555 -27.41 -25.84 -11.06
C VAL A 555 -28.12 -26.61 -9.97
N LEU A 556 -28.51 -25.96 -8.87
CA LEU A 556 -29.09 -26.62 -7.70
C LEU A 556 -30.61 -26.70 -7.74
N HIS A 557 -31.28 -25.78 -8.47
CA HIS A 557 -32.72 -25.68 -8.54
C HIS A 557 -33.23 -25.87 -9.99
N HIS A 558 -32.83 -26.98 -10.60
CA HIS A 558 -33.29 -27.38 -11.95
C HIS A 558 -34.81 -27.63 -12.06
N GLU A 559 -35.56 -27.39 -10.99
CA GLU A 559 -37.00 -27.34 -10.97
C GLU A 559 -37.49 -25.94 -10.67
N GLN A 560 -37.83 -25.20 -11.75
CA GLN A 560 -38.77 -24.05 -11.79
C GLN A 560 -38.75 -23.07 -10.59
N GLU A 561 -37.68 -22.31 -10.37
CA GLU A 561 -37.89 -20.98 -9.83
C GLU A 561 -37.88 -19.95 -10.97
N GLU A 562 -39.01 -19.28 -11.07
CA GLU A 562 -39.33 -18.28 -12.09
C GLU A 562 -38.31 -17.13 -11.98
N GLN A 563 -37.56 -16.88 -13.06
CA GLN A 563 -36.89 -15.59 -13.18
C GLN A 563 -37.96 -14.52 -12.94
N ARG A 564 -37.79 -13.70 -11.90
CA ARG A 564 -38.77 -12.68 -11.52
C ARG A 564 -39.04 -11.70 -12.66
N ILE A 565 -38.00 -11.45 -13.49
CA ILE A 565 -38.10 -10.60 -14.66
C ILE A 565 -37.64 -11.36 -15.89
N ARG A 566 -38.51 -11.41 -16.88
CA ARG A 566 -38.23 -11.95 -18.22
C ARG A 566 -38.55 -10.93 -19.28
N VAL A 567 -37.71 -10.80 -20.30
CA VAL A 567 -38.07 -10.09 -21.52
C VAL A 567 -38.86 -11.05 -22.40
N LEU A 568 -40.15 -10.79 -22.55
CA LEU A 568 -41.04 -11.62 -23.36
C LEU A 568 -40.84 -11.33 -24.83
N ASN A 569 -40.72 -10.05 -25.18
CA ASN A 569 -40.55 -9.62 -26.57
C ASN A 569 -40.05 -8.17 -26.60
N TYR A 570 -39.36 -7.79 -27.65
CA TYR A 570 -39.04 -6.40 -27.94
C TYR A 570 -38.87 -6.17 -29.44
N SER A 571 -39.07 -4.94 -29.86
CA SER A 571 -38.79 -4.48 -31.21
C SER A 571 -37.93 -3.23 -31.14
N LEU A 572 -36.85 -3.22 -31.91
CA LEU A 572 -35.93 -2.09 -32.03
C LEU A 572 -35.97 -1.61 -33.48
N SER A 573 -36.23 -0.32 -33.70
CA SER A 573 -36.17 0.25 -35.03
C SER A 573 -35.13 1.37 -35.12
N LEU A 574 -34.35 1.33 -36.19
CA LEU A 574 -33.38 2.36 -36.55
C LEU A 574 -33.67 2.74 -38.00
N THR A 575 -34.15 3.97 -38.23
CA THR A 575 -34.46 4.50 -39.55
C THR A 575 -33.71 5.81 -39.75
N GLN A 576 -33.05 5.96 -40.87
CA GLN A 576 -32.32 7.19 -41.20
C GLN A 576 -33.22 8.42 -41.12
N GLY A 577 -32.79 9.43 -40.38
CA GLY A 577 -33.54 10.69 -40.20
C GLY A 577 -34.64 10.67 -39.14
N LEU A 578 -34.87 9.51 -38.46
CA LEU A 578 -35.80 9.39 -37.33
C LEU A 578 -35.05 8.98 -36.08
N ARG A 579 -35.59 9.35 -34.91
CA ARG A 579 -35.03 8.84 -33.63
C ARG A 579 -35.29 7.34 -33.49
N PRO A 580 -34.29 6.55 -33.05
CA PRO A 580 -34.48 5.15 -32.73
C PRO A 580 -35.62 4.93 -31.76
N GLN A 581 -36.40 3.88 -32.00
CA GLN A 581 -37.57 3.53 -31.18
C GLN A 581 -37.44 2.09 -30.68
N ALA A 582 -37.84 1.88 -29.44
CA ALA A 582 -37.98 0.55 -28.85
C ALA A 582 -39.39 0.35 -28.31
N THR A 583 -39.98 -0.83 -28.57
CA THR A 583 -41.15 -1.34 -27.84
C THR A 583 -40.70 -2.55 -27.07
N VAL A 584 -40.92 -2.57 -25.77
CA VAL A 584 -40.42 -3.63 -24.88
C VAL A 584 -41.57 -4.21 -24.08
N LYS A 585 -41.67 -5.54 -24.08
CA LYS A 585 -42.63 -6.28 -23.26
C LYS A 585 -41.84 -7.18 -22.29
N ILE A 586 -41.97 -6.93 -21.00
CA ILE A 586 -41.37 -7.73 -19.94
C ILE A 586 -42.44 -8.34 -19.05
N GLU A 587 -42.06 -9.40 -18.35
CA GLU A 587 -42.84 -10.00 -17.28
C GLU A 587 -42.15 -9.77 -15.97
N ILE A 588 -42.85 -9.28 -14.97
CA ILE A 588 -42.37 -9.12 -13.60
C ILE A 588 -43.29 -9.90 -12.67
N ASP A 589 -42.78 -10.88 -11.94
CA ASP A 589 -43.57 -11.72 -11.05
C ASP A 589 -44.83 -12.30 -11.69
N GLY A 590 -44.71 -12.75 -12.97
CA GLY A 590 -45.81 -13.35 -13.73
C GLY A 590 -46.77 -12.34 -14.39
N GLN A 591 -46.60 -11.02 -14.19
CA GLN A 591 -47.45 -9.98 -14.78
C GLN A 591 -46.73 -9.31 -15.97
N PRO A 592 -47.36 -9.26 -17.15
CA PRO A 592 -46.75 -8.63 -18.31
C PRO A 592 -46.95 -7.11 -18.32
N TYR A 593 -45.89 -6.37 -18.67
CA TYR A 593 -45.85 -4.93 -18.84
C TYR A 593 -45.25 -4.60 -20.20
N GLN A 594 -45.81 -3.61 -20.87
CA GLN A 594 -45.36 -3.18 -22.18
C GLN A 594 -45.33 -1.66 -22.27
N GLU A 595 -44.18 -1.15 -22.73
CA GLU A 595 -43.98 0.29 -22.99
C GLU A 595 -43.16 0.50 -24.26
N ALA A 596 -43.32 1.71 -24.84
CA ALA A 596 -42.50 2.16 -25.94
C ALA A 596 -41.81 3.49 -25.64
N ALA A 597 -40.62 3.64 -26.16
CA ALA A 597 -39.85 4.88 -26.03
C ALA A 597 -38.98 5.16 -27.25
N THR A 598 -38.61 6.42 -27.42
CA THR A 598 -37.59 6.86 -28.38
C THR A 598 -36.32 7.23 -27.62
N GLY A 599 -35.16 7.00 -28.23
CA GLY A 599 -33.85 7.30 -27.67
C GLY A 599 -32.88 7.88 -28.68
N ASP A 600 -31.66 8.15 -28.25
CA ASP A 600 -30.59 8.64 -29.11
C ASP A 600 -29.83 7.48 -29.80
N GLY A 601 -30.07 6.24 -29.34
CA GLY A 601 -29.67 4.97 -29.92
C GLY A 601 -30.69 3.87 -29.61
N GLN A 602 -30.57 2.69 -30.25
CA GLN A 602 -31.50 1.57 -30.05
C GLN A 602 -31.51 1.10 -28.60
N TYR A 603 -30.32 0.98 -27.99
CA TYR A 603 -30.16 0.58 -26.59
C TYR A 603 -30.71 1.64 -25.62
N ASP A 604 -30.49 2.94 -25.89
CA ASP A 604 -31.09 4.02 -25.10
C ASP A 604 -32.61 4.01 -25.15
N ALA A 605 -33.19 3.78 -26.36
CA ALA A 605 -34.61 3.64 -26.50
C ALA A 605 -35.16 2.45 -25.67
N PHE A 606 -34.47 1.32 -25.68
CA PHE A 606 -34.80 0.13 -24.87
C PHE A 606 -34.79 0.44 -23.39
N VAL A 607 -33.71 1.03 -22.86
CA VAL A 607 -33.59 1.41 -21.45
C VAL A 607 -34.63 2.45 -21.03
N ARG A 608 -34.96 3.41 -21.90
CA ARG A 608 -36.01 4.39 -21.62
C ARG A 608 -37.41 3.74 -21.55
N ALA A 609 -37.68 2.73 -22.37
CA ALA A 609 -38.94 1.96 -22.26
C ALA A 609 -38.98 1.20 -20.92
N LEU A 610 -37.93 0.56 -20.52
CA LEU A 610 -37.83 -0.09 -19.18
C LEU A 610 -38.01 0.90 -18.03
N ARG A 611 -37.38 2.07 -18.08
CA ARG A 611 -37.56 3.11 -17.06
C ARG A 611 -39.02 3.57 -16.94
N LYS A 612 -39.76 3.64 -18.04
CA LYS A 612 -41.22 3.94 -18.00
C LYS A 612 -42.00 2.86 -17.26
N ILE A 613 -41.69 1.57 -17.53
CA ILE A 613 -42.30 0.45 -16.80
C ILE A 613 -42.05 0.57 -15.31
N TYR A 614 -40.77 0.76 -14.92
CA TYR A 614 -40.39 0.88 -13.52
C TYR A 614 -40.99 2.09 -12.82
N ALA A 615 -41.04 3.24 -13.50
CA ALA A 615 -41.71 4.45 -12.99
C ALA A 615 -43.24 4.23 -12.82
N GLY A 616 -43.89 3.49 -13.72
CA GLY A 616 -45.30 3.12 -13.58
C GLY A 616 -45.60 2.18 -12.42
N LEU A 617 -44.57 1.48 -11.93
CA LEU A 617 -44.65 0.58 -10.78
C LEU A 617 -44.12 1.22 -9.47
N ASP A 618 -43.77 2.52 -9.50
CA ASP A 618 -43.12 3.24 -8.40
C ASP A 618 -41.84 2.55 -7.88
N LYS A 619 -41.12 1.90 -8.79
CA LYS A 619 -39.87 1.21 -8.50
C LYS A 619 -38.65 2.03 -8.96
N PRO A 620 -37.57 2.13 -8.17
CA PRO A 620 -36.36 2.81 -8.58
C PRO A 620 -35.65 2.01 -9.70
N PHE A 621 -35.06 2.73 -10.67
CA PHE A 621 -34.25 2.16 -11.73
C PHE A 621 -32.78 2.61 -11.58
N PRO A 622 -31.77 1.74 -11.77
CA PRO A 622 -30.39 2.10 -11.61
C PRO A 622 -29.89 3.14 -12.61
N VAL A 623 -28.86 3.85 -12.21
CA VAL A 623 -28.12 4.77 -13.09
C VAL A 623 -26.96 4.02 -13.72
N LEU A 624 -26.83 4.09 -15.05
CA LEU A 624 -25.69 3.58 -15.77
C LEU A 624 -24.51 4.55 -15.55
N THR A 625 -23.39 4.07 -15.01
CA THR A 625 -22.20 4.89 -14.75
C THR A 625 -21.06 4.60 -15.72
N ASN A 626 -21.00 3.39 -16.31
CA ASN A 626 -20.03 3.06 -17.35
C ASN A 626 -20.60 2.02 -18.33
N TYR A 627 -20.17 2.08 -19.58
CA TYR A 627 -20.60 1.19 -20.65
C TYR A 627 -19.40 0.86 -21.54
N THR A 628 -18.98 -0.39 -21.55
CA THR A 628 -17.83 -0.86 -22.32
C THR A 628 -18.27 -1.97 -23.27
N VAL A 629 -17.86 -1.86 -24.52
CA VAL A 629 -18.06 -2.88 -25.54
C VAL A 629 -16.69 -3.39 -25.99
N SER A 630 -16.52 -4.68 -26.00
CA SER A 630 -15.31 -5.32 -26.51
C SER A 630 -15.63 -6.50 -27.41
N ILE A 631 -14.79 -6.67 -28.42
CA ILE A 631 -14.84 -7.86 -29.27
C ILE A 631 -13.70 -8.77 -28.79
N PRO A 632 -14.00 -9.96 -28.24
CA PRO A 632 -12.96 -10.91 -27.83
C PRO A 632 -12.02 -11.26 -29.00
N PRO A 633 -10.72 -11.47 -28.76
CA PRO A 633 -9.77 -11.82 -29.81
C PRO A 633 -10.21 -13.07 -30.60
N GLY A 634 -10.31 -12.96 -31.91
CA GLY A 634 -10.75 -14.04 -32.77
C GLY A 634 -11.27 -13.62 -34.14
N GLY A 635 -11.42 -12.30 -34.35
CA GLY A 635 -11.48 -11.56 -35.62
C GLY A 635 -12.24 -12.17 -36.79
N ARG A 636 -13.48 -12.66 -36.60
CA ARG A 636 -14.40 -12.99 -37.69
C ARG A 636 -15.58 -12.03 -37.66
N THR A 637 -16.27 -11.85 -38.79
CA THR A 637 -17.46 -11.03 -38.88
C THR A 637 -18.64 -11.53 -38.04
N ASP A 638 -18.56 -12.75 -37.53
CA ASP A 638 -19.46 -13.45 -36.61
C ASP A 638 -18.92 -13.51 -35.16
N ALA A 639 -17.92 -12.66 -34.83
CA ALA A 639 -17.36 -12.60 -33.49
C ALA A 639 -18.42 -12.14 -32.48
N PHE A 640 -18.46 -12.80 -31.33
CA PHE A 640 -19.29 -12.34 -30.22
C PHE A 640 -18.81 -10.98 -29.70
N VAL A 641 -19.78 -10.13 -29.37
CA VAL A 641 -19.56 -8.84 -28.74
C VAL A 641 -19.86 -8.98 -27.25
N GLN A 642 -18.90 -8.62 -26.41
CA GLN A 642 -19.12 -8.52 -24.99
C GLN A 642 -19.48 -7.09 -24.61
N THR A 643 -20.58 -6.92 -23.90
CA THR A 643 -20.97 -5.63 -23.30
C THR A 643 -20.89 -5.75 -21.78
N ILE A 644 -20.15 -4.83 -21.14
CA ILE A 644 -20.05 -4.68 -19.69
C ILE A 644 -20.66 -3.36 -19.31
N ILE A 645 -21.64 -3.39 -18.42
CA ILE A 645 -22.32 -2.18 -17.94
C ILE A 645 -22.13 -2.06 -16.43
N THR A 646 -21.69 -0.90 -15.99
CA THR A 646 -21.61 -0.56 -14.56
C THR A 646 -22.85 0.23 -14.18
N TRP A 647 -23.50 -0.19 -13.13
CA TRP A 647 -24.73 0.38 -12.60
C TRP A 647 -24.51 0.92 -11.21
N ASN A 648 -25.13 2.06 -10.90
CA ASN A 648 -25.26 2.57 -9.53
C ASN A 648 -26.73 2.45 -9.08
N PHE A 649 -26.96 1.71 -8.00
CA PHE A 649 -28.27 1.54 -7.40
C PHE A 649 -28.22 1.88 -5.91
N LYS A 650 -28.91 2.92 -5.50
CA LYS A 650 -28.94 3.40 -4.10
C LYS A 650 -27.55 3.63 -3.51
N GLY A 651 -26.57 4.09 -4.32
CA GLY A 651 -25.19 4.33 -3.89
C GLY A 651 -24.25 3.13 -3.97
N THR A 652 -24.76 1.94 -4.33
CA THR A 652 -23.93 0.73 -4.53
C THR A 652 -23.66 0.55 -6.02
N GLU A 653 -22.38 0.45 -6.39
CA GLU A 653 -21.97 0.14 -7.76
C GLU A 653 -21.80 -1.37 -7.96
N PHE A 654 -22.27 -1.86 -9.10
CA PHE A 654 -22.06 -3.24 -9.55
C PHE A 654 -22.02 -3.32 -11.08
N LYS A 655 -21.44 -4.40 -11.61
CA LYS A 655 -21.31 -4.64 -13.05
C LYS A 655 -22.16 -5.81 -13.48
N THR A 656 -22.70 -5.72 -14.70
CA THR A 656 -23.36 -6.84 -15.38
C THR A 656 -22.77 -7.01 -16.77
N ARG A 657 -22.80 -8.23 -17.29
CA ARG A 657 -22.22 -8.57 -18.59
C ARG A 657 -23.22 -9.30 -19.46
N GLY A 658 -23.17 -9.00 -20.75
CA GLY A 658 -23.88 -9.74 -21.78
C GLY A 658 -22.94 -10.10 -22.91
N LEU A 659 -23.15 -11.25 -23.53
CA LEU A 659 -22.41 -11.76 -24.66
C LEU A 659 -23.41 -12.12 -25.77
N ASP A 660 -23.23 -11.55 -26.95
CA ASP A 660 -24.00 -11.88 -28.13
C ASP A 660 -23.26 -11.50 -29.42
N ALA A 661 -23.69 -12.02 -30.57
CA ALA A 661 -23.17 -11.59 -31.86
C ALA A 661 -23.62 -10.17 -32.23
N ASP A 662 -24.75 -9.70 -31.69
CA ASP A 662 -25.24 -8.34 -31.82
C ASP A 662 -24.92 -7.52 -30.57
N GLN A 663 -24.36 -6.33 -30.76
CA GLN A 663 -23.97 -5.42 -29.67
C GLN A 663 -25.18 -5.01 -28.80
N THR A 664 -26.31 -4.77 -29.40
CA THR A 664 -27.52 -4.34 -28.67
C THR A 664 -28.10 -5.50 -27.87
N GLU A 665 -28.12 -6.70 -28.46
CA GLU A 665 -28.47 -7.93 -27.74
C GLU A 665 -27.60 -8.21 -26.56
N ALA A 666 -26.29 -8.05 -26.72
CA ALA A 666 -25.34 -8.19 -25.61
C ALA A 666 -25.64 -7.20 -24.46
N ALA A 667 -25.97 -5.94 -24.80
CA ALA A 667 -26.37 -4.94 -23.83
C ALA A 667 -27.71 -5.25 -23.14
N ILE A 668 -28.70 -5.77 -23.92
CA ILE A 668 -29.98 -6.21 -23.38
C ILE A 668 -29.82 -7.35 -22.40
N LYS A 669 -28.98 -8.36 -22.70
CA LYS A 669 -28.67 -9.46 -21.80
C LYS A 669 -28.04 -8.97 -20.50
N ALA A 670 -27.09 -8.02 -20.57
CA ALA A 670 -26.52 -7.38 -19.39
C ALA A 670 -27.59 -6.64 -18.56
N THR A 671 -28.53 -5.98 -19.21
CA THR A 671 -29.63 -5.24 -18.56
C THR A 671 -30.63 -6.19 -17.89
N VAL A 672 -30.94 -7.32 -18.48
CA VAL A 672 -31.83 -8.35 -17.87
C VAL A 672 -31.23 -8.89 -16.58
N LYS A 673 -29.92 -9.17 -16.58
CA LYS A 673 -29.20 -9.56 -15.36
C LYS A 673 -29.25 -8.48 -14.28
N MET A 674 -29.10 -7.21 -14.67
CA MET A 674 -29.24 -6.08 -13.75
C MET A 674 -30.64 -6.02 -13.13
N MET A 675 -31.69 -6.14 -13.95
CA MET A 675 -33.08 -6.09 -13.48
C MET A 675 -33.36 -7.18 -12.44
N ASN A 676 -32.96 -8.43 -12.70
CA ASN A 676 -33.14 -9.52 -11.75
C ASN A 676 -32.33 -9.29 -10.46
N LYS A 677 -31.11 -8.71 -10.57
CA LYS A 677 -30.28 -8.40 -9.40
C LYS A 677 -30.91 -7.32 -8.50
N ILE A 678 -31.45 -6.25 -9.07
CA ILE A 678 -32.04 -5.17 -8.26
C ILE A 678 -33.35 -5.61 -7.57
N GLU A 679 -34.11 -6.55 -8.14
CA GLU A 679 -35.32 -7.09 -7.49
C GLU A 679 -34.99 -7.90 -6.21
N THR A 680 -33.76 -8.37 -6.06
CA THR A 680 -33.29 -8.98 -4.81
C THR A 680 -32.76 -7.95 -3.80
N MET A 681 -32.58 -6.69 -4.24
CA MET A 681 -32.08 -5.57 -3.42
C MET A 681 -33.20 -4.61 -2.97
N ILE A 682 -34.39 -4.74 -3.54
CA ILE A 682 -35.59 -3.99 -3.17
C ILE A 682 -36.34 -4.68 -2.05
#